data_e8645d6dd7907d98f5ea4e71c184e14d
#
_entry.id   e8645d6dd7907d98f5ea4e71c184e14d
#
_cell.length_a   1.000
_cell.length_b   1.000
_cell.length_c   1.000
_cell.angle_alpha   90.00
_cell.angle_beta   90.00
_cell.angle_gamma   90.00
#
_symmetry.space_group_name_H-M   'P 1'
#
loop_
_entity.id
_entity.type
_entity.pdbx_description
1 polymer ?
#
loop_
_entity_poly.entity_id
_entity_poly.type
_entity_poly.pdbx_seq_one_letter_code
_entity_poly.pdbx_strand_id
1 'polypeptide(L)'
;MKKSIICILLIFALVLSGCSSSDDEKDNTGTPATESVDTVDNETKQETNTPVKDDTDTGAQTTVADKKTGFSLSVSGSDKKLKISRAANAGKSMGDDGVWTIFVYLCGTDLESSGQGSATSDVAQMLESEGSDNVRFVIQTGGTSEWENEMFTVGKAERYVVQNGDINLVDSVELTNMGDAETLASFLKWGVSNYASEKMGLVFWDHGGGSITGVCVDELFNCDTLYLSEINSALSSVFSDMTDKFEFIGFDCCLMGTAETANVLTTYARYMYGSQETEPGSGWNYTAISDYLVSNPSANGAELGKVVADSFYDECKECEQENECTLTIVDLSKFDEFLVEFNDYASRLYEACQNSDALGAIVRCIDKAENFGGNNKSEGYTNMVDIGGIVNACADYADPGNVLTALKGCISYNKNGSNHKKASGLSIYYPLQVQGSNELKVFSGIAISPYYISIADMVANGYTDNGYSNEVFFTDDGDWSNDDCENDYFDDDYFDYADEEEYGGESSLITFEEEPYVDENGMYCFKLDENGLDWAVSVSAEIALDYDGETFVILGETADVNGDWETGEFYDNFDGYWYSLPDGTLLSAYVVDYSEDGERAIYTSPVVVNGESTNLRFWVGGSGDIHIEGTWDGIDENGMAAREIKKLQDGDVIVPVYYLEDDSEFEGSEYEWEEGDELTYSYLPEGDYYYSFYVDDAYGDYYSSDYVVFSIDENGEIIFSGDGSMGLDGDYAYGDYGYDDYDYDDYDDEEYYY
;
A
#
# COMPACT_ATOMS: atom_id res chain seq x y z
N MET A 1 26.82 10.86 -36.01
CA MET A 1 26.58 9.85 -37.07
C MET A 1 25.23 9.21 -36.80
N LYS A 2 24.24 9.58 -37.56
CA LYS A 2 22.85 9.07 -37.40
C LYS A 2 22.82 7.58 -37.70
N LYS A 3 22.25 6.77 -36.82
CA LYS A 3 21.80 5.42 -37.14
C LYS A 3 20.28 5.40 -36.97
N SER A 4 19.60 5.34 -38.08
CA SER A 4 18.19 5.09 -38.24
C SER A 4 17.92 3.62 -37.88
N ILE A 5 16.95 3.37 -37.01
CA ILE A 5 16.35 2.07 -36.79
C ILE A 5 15.00 2.11 -37.51
N ILE A 6 14.83 1.19 -38.43
CA ILE A 6 13.64 0.99 -39.27
C ILE A 6 12.74 0.01 -38.53
N CYS A 7 11.56 0.46 -38.12
CA CYS A 7 10.46 -0.41 -37.71
C CYS A 7 9.81 -1.02 -38.92
N ILE A 8 9.71 -2.34 -38.97
CA ILE A 8 8.97 -3.10 -39.98
C ILE A 8 7.56 -3.35 -39.43
N LEU A 9 6.60 -2.68 -40.08
CA LEU A 9 5.16 -2.96 -39.96
C LEU A 9 4.82 -4.23 -40.73
N LEU A 10 4.25 -5.23 -40.08
CA LEU A 10 3.58 -6.35 -40.73
C LEU A 10 2.07 -6.23 -40.50
N ILE A 11 1.39 -5.87 -41.59
CA ILE A 11 -0.07 -5.82 -41.74
C ILE A 11 -0.58 -7.24 -41.95
N PHE A 12 -1.50 -7.73 -41.15
CA PHE A 12 -2.37 -8.84 -41.52
C PHE A 12 -3.83 -8.37 -41.55
N ALA A 13 -4.37 -8.35 -42.77
CA ALA A 13 -5.79 -8.19 -43.06
C ALA A 13 -6.44 -9.57 -43.26
N LEU A 14 -7.57 -9.82 -42.59
CA LEU A 14 -8.53 -10.86 -43.04
C LEU A 14 -9.92 -10.54 -42.52
N VAL A 15 -10.73 -10.04 -43.39
CA VAL A 15 -11.86 -10.68 -44.12
C VAL A 15 -13.16 -10.84 -43.30
N LEU A 16 -14.09 -10.02 -43.78
CA LEU A 16 -15.54 -10.00 -43.51
C LEU A 16 -16.29 -11.25 -44.06
N SER A 17 -17.26 -11.70 -43.28
CA SER A 17 -18.58 -12.15 -43.79
C SER A 17 -19.54 -12.20 -42.61
N GLY A 18 -20.65 -11.54 -42.48
CA GLY A 18 -21.70 -11.25 -43.44
C GLY A 18 -22.93 -12.09 -43.17
N CYS A 19 -24.00 -11.47 -42.58
CA CYS A 19 -25.43 -11.69 -42.80
C CYS A 19 -26.22 -11.13 -41.61
N SER A 20 -26.89 -10.01 -41.73
CA SER A 20 -28.21 -9.62 -42.31
C SER A 20 -29.39 -10.25 -41.54
N SER A 21 -30.20 -9.48 -40.99
CA SER A 21 -31.48 -8.82 -41.25
C SER A 21 -32.40 -9.05 -40.04
N SER A 22 -33.34 -8.25 -39.66
CA SER A 22 -34.22 -7.27 -40.32
C SER A 22 -35.02 -6.50 -39.26
N ASP A 23 -35.23 -5.24 -39.53
CA ASP A 23 -36.43 -4.41 -39.37
C ASP A 23 -37.49 -4.70 -38.30
N ASP A 24 -37.85 -3.69 -37.51
CA ASP A 24 -39.14 -3.01 -37.62
C ASP A 24 -39.17 -1.68 -36.87
N GLU A 25 -39.55 -0.64 -37.59
CA GLU A 25 -39.94 0.70 -37.18
C GLU A 25 -41.17 0.71 -36.29
N LYS A 26 -41.29 1.66 -35.36
CA LYS A 26 -42.46 2.57 -35.33
C LYS A 26 -42.20 3.83 -34.52
N ASP A 27 -42.26 4.87 -35.27
CA ASP A 27 -42.58 6.25 -35.03
C ASP A 27 -43.65 6.51 -33.96
N ASN A 28 -43.50 7.50 -33.14
CA ASN A 28 -44.49 8.52 -33.00
C ASN A 28 -44.03 9.79 -32.28
N THR A 29 -44.22 10.86 -32.96
CA THR A 29 -44.06 12.27 -32.72
C THR A 29 -44.93 12.84 -31.59
N GLY A 30 -44.43 13.94 -31.00
CA GLY A 30 -45.31 14.85 -30.27
C GLY A 30 -44.61 15.86 -29.35
N THR A 31 -44.15 16.98 -29.91
CA THR A 31 -43.99 18.28 -29.24
C THR A 31 -45.23 19.14 -29.68
N PRO A 32 -45.54 20.34 -29.12
CA PRO A 32 -44.97 21.22 -28.05
C PRO A 32 -46.05 21.95 -27.21
N ALA A 33 -45.63 22.80 -26.29
CA ALA A 33 -46.11 24.19 -26.06
C ALA A 33 -45.70 24.67 -24.66
N THR A 34 -44.87 25.62 -24.60
CA THR A 34 -44.85 27.08 -24.24
C THR A 34 -46.00 27.62 -23.37
N GLU A 35 -45.60 28.38 -22.37
CA GLU A 35 -46.00 29.72 -21.94
C GLU A 35 -45.66 29.91 -20.47
N SER A 36 -44.83 30.78 -20.05
CA SER A 36 -44.66 32.26 -19.99
C SER A 36 -45.26 32.88 -18.73
N VAL A 37 -44.38 33.56 -17.99
CA VAL A 37 -44.52 34.89 -17.32
C VAL A 37 -45.39 34.99 -16.08
N ASP A 38 -44.83 35.38 -14.92
CA ASP A 38 -44.95 36.76 -14.43
C ASP A 38 -44.07 37.01 -13.19
N THR A 39 -43.43 38.16 -13.26
CA THR A 39 -42.71 38.90 -12.23
C THR A 39 -43.68 39.64 -11.29
N VAL A 40 -43.36 39.75 -9.98
CA VAL A 40 -43.70 40.94 -9.17
C VAL A 40 -42.61 41.21 -8.13
N ASP A 41 -42.05 42.39 -8.22
CA ASP A 41 -41.28 43.12 -7.21
C ASP A 41 -42.13 43.46 -5.96
N ASN A 42 -41.52 43.56 -4.80
CA ASN A 42 -41.60 44.78 -3.99
C ASN A 42 -40.74 44.75 -2.71
N GLU A 43 -39.79 45.66 -2.72
CA GLU A 43 -39.36 46.71 -1.77
C GLU A 43 -39.59 46.55 -0.25
N THR A 44 -38.46 46.69 0.44
CA THR A 44 -38.09 47.58 1.56
C THR A 44 -39.01 47.75 2.77
N LYS A 45 -38.45 47.51 3.94
CA LYS A 45 -38.29 48.50 5.01
C LYS A 45 -37.29 48.13 6.09
N GLN A 46 -36.41 49.07 6.32
CA GLN A 46 -35.49 49.27 7.40
C GLN A 46 -36.24 49.75 8.67
N GLU A 47 -35.90 49.20 9.85
CA GLU A 47 -35.97 50.00 11.08
C GLU A 47 -34.93 49.52 12.11
N THR A 48 -34.22 50.46 12.59
CA THR A 48 -33.21 50.54 13.63
C THR A 48 -33.79 50.35 15.01
N ASN A 49 -33.06 49.66 15.94
CA ASN A 49 -32.83 50.15 17.30
C ASN A 49 -31.80 49.32 18.06
N THR A 50 -30.77 49.97 18.54
CA THR A 50 -29.82 49.58 19.58
C THR A 50 -30.25 50.23 20.90
N PRO A 51 -29.62 49.94 22.08
CA PRO A 51 -28.94 48.76 22.66
C PRO A 51 -29.43 48.44 24.09
N VAL A 52 -29.20 47.23 24.58
CA VAL A 52 -29.03 47.04 26.03
C VAL A 52 -27.87 46.02 26.23
N LYS A 53 -26.86 46.48 26.95
CA LYS A 53 -25.79 45.65 27.50
C LYS A 53 -26.36 44.72 28.58
N ASP A 54 -25.91 43.48 28.59
CA ASP A 54 -25.60 42.82 29.83
C ASP A 54 -24.47 41.84 29.63
N ASP A 55 -23.47 41.98 30.51
CA ASP A 55 -22.26 41.21 30.56
C ASP A 55 -22.56 39.80 31.11
N THR A 56 -22.23 38.78 30.35
CA THR A 56 -21.69 37.53 30.93
C THR A 56 -20.65 36.98 29.97
N ASP A 57 -19.42 37.11 30.40
CA ASP A 57 -18.22 36.51 29.83
C ASP A 57 -18.38 34.98 29.89
N THR A 58 -18.50 34.34 28.73
CA THR A 58 -18.12 32.94 28.53
C THR A 58 -17.14 32.97 27.36
N GLY A 59 -15.88 33.00 27.74
CA GLY A 59 -14.77 32.93 26.81
C GLY A 59 -14.86 31.63 25.98
N ALA A 60 -15.23 31.80 24.74
CA ALA A 60 -14.85 30.85 23.72
C ALA A 60 -13.32 30.99 23.58
N GLN A 61 -12.56 30.09 24.19
CA GLN A 61 -11.19 29.87 23.80
C GLN A 61 -11.23 29.35 22.35
N THR A 62 -10.96 30.23 21.42
CA THR A 62 -10.44 29.86 20.12
C THR A 62 -9.05 29.28 20.43
N THR A 63 -8.94 27.97 20.48
CA THR A 63 -7.66 27.30 20.42
C THR A 63 -7.00 27.78 19.11
N VAL A 64 -5.92 28.52 19.27
CA VAL A 64 -5.04 28.87 18.16
C VAL A 64 -4.43 27.53 17.74
N ALA A 65 -4.76 27.05 16.53
CA ALA A 65 -4.11 25.89 15.94
C ALA A 65 -2.61 26.05 16.14
N ASP A 66 -1.96 25.05 16.65
CA ASP A 66 -0.53 25.11 16.89
C ASP A 66 0.16 25.38 15.55
N LYS A 67 1.11 26.31 15.55
CA LYS A 67 1.71 26.79 14.31
C LYS A 67 2.65 25.77 13.67
N LYS A 68 2.81 24.60 14.27
CA LYS A 68 3.73 23.56 13.81
C LYS A 68 3.14 22.64 12.73
N THR A 69 1.88 22.26 12.82
CA THR A 69 1.31 21.18 11.98
C THR A 69 0.34 21.66 10.90
N GLY A 70 -0.07 22.91 10.90
CA GLY A 70 -0.99 23.46 9.89
C GLY A 70 -2.44 23.01 10.02
N PHE A 71 -2.74 21.97 10.76
CA PHE A 71 -4.11 21.48 11.05
C PHE A 71 -4.16 20.81 12.43
N SER A 72 -5.36 20.62 12.95
CA SER A 72 -5.63 19.77 14.10
C SER A 72 -6.95 19.01 13.94
N LEU A 73 -6.95 17.78 14.41
CA LEU A 73 -8.11 16.91 14.52
C LEU A 73 -8.37 16.65 16.00
N SER A 74 -9.63 16.65 16.43
CA SER A 74 -9.97 16.30 17.80
C SER A 74 -11.36 15.69 17.89
N VAL A 75 -11.54 14.76 18.83
CA VAL A 75 -12.83 14.14 19.16
C VAL A 75 -13.10 14.37 20.63
N SER A 76 -14.31 14.86 20.96
CA SER A 76 -14.73 14.96 22.36
C SER A 76 -15.51 13.70 22.77
N GLY A 77 -15.12 13.08 23.86
CA GLY A 77 -15.79 11.89 24.40
C GLY A 77 -17.28 12.09 24.70
N SER A 78 -17.73 13.35 24.82
CA SER A 78 -19.14 13.66 25.10
C SER A 78 -20.05 13.60 23.88
N ASP A 79 -19.58 13.93 22.68
CA ASP A 79 -20.36 13.95 21.45
C ASP A 79 -19.83 13.04 20.34
N LYS A 80 -18.67 12.43 20.54
CA LYS A 80 -17.98 11.49 19.65
C LYS A 80 -17.74 12.04 18.24
N LYS A 81 -17.80 13.35 18.05
CA LYS A 81 -17.71 13.98 16.73
C LYS A 81 -16.32 14.52 16.47
N LEU A 82 -15.83 14.23 15.28
CA LEU A 82 -14.59 14.80 14.79
C LEU A 82 -14.74 16.31 14.55
N LYS A 83 -13.81 17.09 15.10
CA LYS A 83 -13.65 18.53 14.87
C LYS A 83 -12.34 18.74 14.12
N ILE A 84 -12.40 19.48 13.04
CA ILE A 84 -11.27 19.74 12.17
C ILE A 84 -10.97 21.23 12.17
N SER A 85 -9.70 21.59 12.36
CA SER A 85 -9.21 22.95 12.22
C SER A 85 -8.03 22.94 11.24
N ARG A 86 -8.05 23.83 10.23
CA ARG A 86 -6.98 23.94 9.24
C ARG A 86 -6.50 25.38 9.11
N ALA A 87 -5.19 25.54 8.97
CA ALA A 87 -4.62 26.85 8.61
C ALA A 87 -5.13 27.28 7.24
N ALA A 88 -5.31 28.58 7.08
CA ALA A 88 -5.78 29.14 5.82
C ALA A 88 -4.91 30.33 5.39
N ASN A 89 -4.66 30.43 4.10
CA ASN A 89 -4.01 31.57 3.48
C ASN A 89 -5.04 32.53 2.81
N ALA A 90 -4.56 33.56 2.13
CA ALA A 90 -5.43 34.61 1.57
C ALA A 90 -6.18 34.17 0.29
N GLY A 91 -5.85 33.01 -0.29
CA GLY A 91 -6.40 32.53 -1.56
C GLY A 91 -6.11 33.48 -2.72
N LYS A 92 -4.90 34.05 -2.76
CA LYS A 92 -4.48 35.01 -3.81
C LYS A 92 -3.30 34.39 -4.58
N SER A 93 -3.43 34.39 -5.90
CA SER A 93 -2.33 34.01 -6.78
C SER A 93 -1.01 34.66 -6.37
N MET A 94 0.06 33.88 -6.42
CA MET A 94 1.41 34.30 -6.04
C MET A 94 2.26 34.78 -7.21
N GLY A 95 1.79 34.66 -8.43
CA GLY A 95 2.55 35.02 -9.63
C GLY A 95 1.68 35.40 -10.82
N ASP A 96 2.28 35.36 -12.01
CA ASP A 96 1.66 35.78 -13.26
C ASP A 96 0.52 34.86 -13.68
N ASP A 97 -0.57 35.44 -14.18
CA ASP A 97 -1.75 34.73 -14.68
C ASP A 97 -1.37 33.82 -15.87
N GLY A 98 -1.90 32.60 -15.88
CA GLY A 98 -1.71 31.62 -16.96
C GLY A 98 -0.33 30.95 -16.95
N VAL A 99 0.43 31.07 -15.86
CA VAL A 99 1.73 30.41 -15.69
C VAL A 99 1.60 29.25 -14.71
N TRP A 100 2.23 28.12 -15.08
CA TRP A 100 2.38 26.95 -14.25
C TRP A 100 3.84 26.76 -13.83
N THR A 101 4.06 26.49 -12.55
CA THR A 101 5.34 25.99 -12.01
C THR A 101 5.09 24.64 -11.35
N ILE A 102 5.75 23.61 -11.82
CA ILE A 102 5.76 22.29 -11.18
C ILE A 102 7.10 22.14 -10.48
N PHE A 103 7.08 22.08 -9.16
CA PHE A 103 8.23 21.73 -8.35
C PHE A 103 8.37 20.22 -8.33
N VAL A 104 9.57 19.70 -8.58
CA VAL A 104 9.89 18.27 -8.56
C VAL A 104 10.99 18.02 -7.52
N TYR A 105 10.64 17.29 -6.48
CA TYR A 105 11.58 16.83 -5.46
C TYR A 105 12.08 15.46 -5.90
N LEU A 106 13.20 15.46 -6.63
CA LEU A 106 13.74 14.32 -7.36
C LEU A 106 14.82 13.64 -6.52
N CYS A 107 14.45 12.63 -5.77
CA CYS A 107 15.35 11.75 -5.05
C CYS A 107 15.64 10.54 -5.94
N GLY A 108 16.91 10.42 -6.42
CA GLY A 108 17.22 9.46 -7.48
C GLY A 108 17.31 8.02 -7.02
N THR A 109 17.73 7.78 -5.79
CA THR A 109 17.99 6.45 -5.18
C THR A 109 18.62 5.43 -6.15
N ASP A 110 18.36 4.17 -5.93
CA ASP A 110 18.68 3.03 -6.80
C ASP A 110 17.91 3.05 -8.13
N LEU A 111 16.74 3.71 -8.20
CA LEU A 111 16.00 3.94 -9.44
C LEU A 111 16.84 4.69 -10.49
N GLU A 112 17.85 5.42 -10.05
CA GLU A 112 18.82 6.07 -10.92
C GLU A 112 20.17 5.33 -10.93
N SER A 113 20.70 4.92 -9.74
CA SER A 113 22.05 4.39 -9.60
C SER A 113 22.20 2.92 -10.00
N SER A 114 21.12 2.15 -10.09
CA SER A 114 21.15 0.74 -10.52
C SER A 114 21.43 0.53 -12.02
N GLY A 115 21.64 1.62 -12.77
CA GLY A 115 21.89 1.60 -14.21
C GLY A 115 20.61 1.70 -15.05
N GLN A 116 19.46 1.87 -14.43
CA GLN A 116 18.17 2.09 -15.12
C GLN A 116 18.03 3.55 -15.58
N GLY A 117 18.49 4.51 -14.76
CA GLY A 117 18.45 5.92 -15.10
C GLY A 117 17.03 6.47 -15.22
N SER A 118 16.11 6.03 -14.36
CA SER A 118 14.68 6.38 -14.44
C SER A 118 14.48 7.89 -14.28
N ALA A 119 15.13 8.51 -13.30
CA ALA A 119 15.08 9.97 -13.11
C ALA A 119 15.66 10.73 -14.31
N THR A 120 16.74 10.23 -14.89
CA THR A 120 17.34 10.77 -16.12
C THR A 120 16.38 10.69 -17.30
N SER A 121 15.63 9.59 -17.42
CA SER A 121 14.60 9.41 -18.46
C SER A 121 13.47 10.42 -18.32
N ASP A 122 12.95 10.64 -17.09
CA ASP A 122 11.86 11.56 -16.85
C ASP A 122 12.25 13.02 -17.06
N VAL A 123 13.47 13.40 -16.70
CA VAL A 123 14.01 14.72 -17.04
C VAL A 123 14.15 14.87 -18.56
N ALA A 124 14.51 13.82 -19.30
CA ALA A 124 14.53 13.87 -20.75
C ALA A 124 13.12 14.08 -21.34
N GLN A 125 12.08 13.45 -20.78
CA GLN A 125 10.69 13.71 -21.15
C GLN A 125 10.26 15.17 -20.91
N MET A 126 10.68 15.77 -19.78
CA MET A 126 10.44 17.20 -19.51
C MET A 126 11.08 18.12 -20.56
N LEU A 127 12.22 17.70 -21.15
CA LEU A 127 12.95 18.43 -22.17
C LEU A 127 12.38 18.24 -23.59
N GLU A 128 11.69 17.12 -23.85
CA GLU A 128 11.11 16.80 -25.17
C GLU A 128 9.83 17.57 -25.48
N SER A 129 9.19 18.17 -24.48
CA SER A 129 7.94 18.92 -24.66
C SER A 129 8.11 20.11 -25.62
N GLU A 130 7.02 20.52 -26.30
CA GLU A 130 7.01 21.67 -27.22
C GLU A 130 7.52 22.99 -26.58
N GLY A 131 7.57 23.03 -25.25
CA GLY A 131 8.04 24.15 -24.45
C GLY A 131 7.13 25.40 -24.52
N SER A 132 7.15 26.17 -23.46
CA SER A 132 6.40 27.43 -23.36
C SER A 132 7.00 28.33 -22.28
N ASP A 133 6.89 29.62 -22.45
CA ASP A 133 7.18 30.59 -21.37
C ASP A 133 6.21 30.44 -20.17
N ASN A 134 5.09 29.76 -20.37
CA ASN A 134 4.04 29.62 -19.35
C ASN A 134 4.10 28.32 -18.55
N VAL A 135 4.97 27.40 -18.89
CA VAL A 135 5.15 26.10 -18.18
C VAL A 135 6.60 25.90 -17.86
N ARG A 136 6.91 25.59 -16.60
CA ARG A 136 8.26 25.25 -16.17
C ARG A 136 8.25 24.20 -15.09
N PHE A 137 9.29 23.36 -15.10
CA PHE A 137 9.63 22.49 -13.97
C PHE A 137 10.79 23.12 -13.19
N VAL A 138 10.70 23.06 -11.88
CA VAL A 138 11.75 23.49 -10.96
C VAL A 138 12.14 22.29 -10.14
N ILE A 139 13.33 21.74 -10.41
CA ILE A 139 13.74 20.43 -9.91
C ILE A 139 14.80 20.64 -8.83
N GLN A 140 14.74 19.93 -7.72
CA GLN A 140 15.86 19.67 -6.83
C GLN A 140 16.26 18.22 -6.97
N THR A 141 17.55 17.96 -7.24
CA THR A 141 18.14 16.63 -7.39
C THR A 141 18.93 16.25 -6.15
N GLY A 142 18.97 14.95 -5.81
CA GLY A 142 19.75 14.37 -4.72
C GLY A 142 19.45 12.91 -4.53
N GLY A 143 19.91 12.32 -3.43
CA GLY A 143 19.48 11.01 -2.93
C GLY A 143 20.05 9.79 -3.66
N THR A 144 20.94 9.96 -4.66
CA THR A 144 21.53 8.85 -5.43
C THR A 144 23.03 8.83 -5.40
N SER A 145 23.61 7.66 -5.46
CA SER A 145 25.05 7.41 -5.48
C SER A 145 25.67 7.55 -6.88
N GLU A 146 24.86 7.47 -7.95
CA GLU A 146 25.29 7.64 -9.35
C GLU A 146 24.15 8.25 -10.18
N TRP A 147 24.48 9.06 -11.20
CA TRP A 147 23.56 9.60 -12.19
C TRP A 147 23.89 9.06 -13.57
N GLU A 148 22.90 8.53 -14.28
CA GLU A 148 23.05 8.05 -15.65
C GLU A 148 23.12 9.17 -16.70
N ASN A 149 23.45 10.37 -16.26
CA ASN A 149 23.65 11.54 -17.12
C ASN A 149 24.84 12.37 -16.69
N GLU A 150 25.32 13.24 -17.57
CA GLU A 150 26.44 14.17 -17.31
C GLU A 150 25.98 15.55 -16.76
N MET A 151 24.68 15.74 -16.54
CA MET A 151 24.10 17.03 -16.13
C MET A 151 24.12 17.22 -14.62
N PHE A 152 23.87 16.15 -13.86
CA PHE A 152 23.70 16.19 -12.42
C PHE A 152 24.98 15.75 -11.71
N THR A 153 25.23 16.31 -10.54
CA THR A 153 26.47 16.07 -9.78
C THR A 153 26.16 15.22 -8.54
N VAL A 154 26.76 14.04 -8.47
CA VAL A 154 26.73 13.20 -7.25
C VAL A 154 27.28 13.96 -6.05
N GLY A 155 26.65 13.78 -4.89
CA GLY A 155 27.10 14.40 -3.64
C GLY A 155 26.76 15.88 -3.52
N LYS A 156 25.77 16.36 -4.29
CA LYS A 156 25.22 17.71 -4.17
C LYS A 156 23.70 17.66 -4.33
N ALA A 157 23.02 18.60 -3.69
CA ALA A 157 21.65 18.95 -4.03
C ALA A 157 21.69 20.13 -5.01
N GLU A 158 21.33 19.88 -6.26
CA GLU A 158 21.34 20.87 -7.33
C GLU A 158 19.92 21.26 -7.71
N ARG A 159 19.73 22.54 -8.09
CA ARG A 159 18.43 23.06 -8.48
C ARG A 159 18.44 23.51 -9.92
N TYR A 160 17.51 22.94 -10.68
CA TYR A 160 17.39 23.18 -12.12
C TYR A 160 16.06 23.79 -12.46
N VAL A 161 16.03 24.53 -13.58
CA VAL A 161 14.81 24.95 -14.23
C VAL A 161 14.77 24.39 -15.64
N VAL A 162 13.74 23.60 -15.93
CA VAL A 162 13.44 23.12 -17.28
C VAL A 162 12.31 24.00 -17.85
N GLN A 163 12.60 24.65 -18.95
CA GLN A 163 11.64 25.51 -19.65
C GLN A 163 12.03 25.67 -21.11
N ASN A 164 11.08 25.65 -22.03
CA ASN A 164 11.32 25.82 -23.48
C ASN A 164 12.28 24.82 -24.09
N GLY A 165 12.34 23.58 -23.57
CA GLY A 165 13.26 22.53 -24.02
C GLY A 165 14.71 22.72 -23.57
N ASP A 166 14.97 23.69 -22.69
CA ASP A 166 16.29 23.92 -22.08
C ASP A 166 16.26 23.59 -20.60
N ILE A 167 17.37 23.01 -20.07
CA ILE A 167 17.62 22.81 -18.66
C ILE A 167 18.76 23.72 -18.19
N ASN A 168 18.55 24.43 -17.09
CA ASN A 168 19.52 25.37 -16.56
C ASN A 168 19.75 25.12 -15.07
N LEU A 169 21.01 24.88 -14.69
CA LEU A 169 21.44 24.89 -13.29
C LEU A 169 21.29 26.33 -12.75
N VAL A 170 20.50 26.53 -11.72
CA VAL A 170 20.19 27.86 -11.15
C VAL A 170 20.65 28.02 -9.72
N ASP A 171 20.87 26.91 -9.01
CA ASP A 171 21.43 26.89 -7.66
C ASP A 171 22.12 25.53 -7.40
N SER A 172 23.10 25.51 -6.52
CA SER A 172 23.77 24.28 -6.09
C SER A 172 24.11 24.44 -4.61
N VAL A 173 23.58 23.55 -3.80
CA VAL A 173 23.84 23.51 -2.37
C VAL A 173 24.73 22.32 -2.03
N GLU A 174 25.36 22.36 -0.88
CA GLU A 174 26.10 21.21 -0.36
C GLU A 174 25.16 20.01 -0.22
N LEU A 175 25.75 18.83 -0.16
CA LEU A 175 25.00 17.58 0.06
C LEU A 175 24.09 17.71 1.28
N THR A 176 22.82 17.46 1.08
CA THR A 176 21.79 17.42 2.13
C THR A 176 20.98 16.14 1.97
N ASN A 177 20.50 15.63 3.09
CA ASN A 177 19.64 14.46 3.13
C ASN A 177 18.27 14.76 2.49
N MET A 178 17.87 14.01 1.46
CA MET A 178 16.58 14.16 0.79
C MET A 178 15.41 13.58 1.64
N GLY A 179 15.70 12.72 2.61
CA GLY A 179 14.74 12.26 3.62
C GLY A 179 14.44 13.27 4.74
N ASP A 180 15.07 14.45 4.77
CA ASP A 180 14.94 15.42 5.86
C ASP A 180 13.92 16.52 5.53
N ALA A 181 13.01 16.79 6.46
CA ALA A 181 12.02 17.88 6.40
C ALA A 181 12.63 19.26 6.12
N GLU A 182 13.83 19.57 6.66
CA GLU A 182 14.47 20.88 6.45
C GLU A 182 14.99 21.02 5.01
N THR A 183 15.42 19.94 4.39
CA THR A 183 15.84 19.92 2.97
C THR A 183 14.66 20.22 2.06
N LEU A 184 13.52 19.54 2.25
CA LEU A 184 12.29 19.82 1.52
C LEU A 184 11.81 21.26 1.75
N ALA A 185 11.78 21.73 3.01
CA ALA A 185 11.37 23.08 3.36
C ALA A 185 12.29 24.15 2.71
N SER A 186 13.61 23.89 2.68
CA SER A 186 14.58 24.77 2.03
C SER A 186 14.32 24.87 0.53
N PHE A 187 14.09 23.75 -0.14
CA PHE A 187 13.76 23.73 -1.58
C PHE A 187 12.48 24.53 -1.86
N LEU A 188 11.41 24.22 -1.13
CA LEU A 188 10.11 24.88 -1.37
C LEU A 188 10.15 26.37 -1.06
N LYS A 189 10.78 26.80 0.04
CA LYS A 189 10.93 28.25 0.36
C LYS A 189 11.72 28.97 -0.72
N TRP A 190 12.81 28.40 -1.18
CA TRP A 190 13.60 28.94 -2.28
C TRP A 190 12.79 28.96 -3.58
N GLY A 191 12.13 27.85 -3.90
CA GLY A 191 11.33 27.68 -5.12
C GLY A 191 10.19 28.69 -5.19
N VAL A 192 9.36 28.78 -4.14
CA VAL A 192 8.25 29.71 -4.06
C VAL A 192 8.72 31.16 -4.10
N SER A 193 9.87 31.49 -3.49
CA SER A 193 10.40 32.84 -3.51
C SER A 193 10.88 33.30 -4.89
N ASN A 194 11.34 32.38 -5.74
CA ASN A 194 11.96 32.70 -7.03
C ASN A 194 11.08 32.35 -8.24
N TYR A 195 10.19 31.39 -8.11
CA TYR A 195 9.44 30.79 -9.23
C TYR A 195 7.95 30.65 -8.96
N ALA A 196 7.39 31.40 -8.02
CA ALA A 196 5.96 31.43 -7.80
C ALA A 196 5.18 31.79 -9.08
N SER A 197 4.02 31.18 -9.28
CA SER A 197 3.15 31.39 -10.43
C SER A 197 1.68 31.36 -10.01
N GLU A 198 0.77 31.60 -10.96
CA GLU A 198 -0.67 31.48 -10.68
C GLU A 198 -1.03 30.09 -10.17
N LYS A 199 -0.47 29.06 -10.80
CA LYS A 199 -0.69 27.68 -10.43
C LYS A 199 0.63 26.99 -10.16
N MET A 200 0.72 26.34 -9.02
CA MET A 200 1.91 25.62 -8.57
C MET A 200 1.55 24.18 -8.28
N GLY A 201 2.32 23.23 -8.82
CA GLY A 201 2.30 21.82 -8.46
C GLY A 201 3.54 21.46 -7.65
N LEU A 202 3.45 20.41 -6.88
CA LEU A 202 4.60 19.72 -6.26
C LEU A 202 4.49 18.23 -6.58
N VAL A 203 5.58 17.64 -7.04
CA VAL A 203 5.72 16.19 -7.27
C VAL A 203 6.86 15.67 -6.40
N PHE A 204 6.59 14.64 -5.63
CA PHE A 204 7.60 13.78 -5.02
C PHE A 204 7.91 12.67 -6.02
N TRP A 205 9.18 12.44 -6.27
CA TRP A 205 9.66 11.45 -7.23
C TRP A 205 10.67 10.53 -6.58
N ASP A 206 10.34 9.27 -6.38
CA ASP A 206 11.18 8.19 -5.87
C ASP A 206 10.34 6.93 -5.58
N HIS A 207 10.83 6.04 -4.71
CA HIS A 207 10.05 5.03 -4.02
C HIS A 207 9.02 5.64 -3.06
N GLY A 208 7.99 4.87 -2.75
CA GLY A 208 7.00 5.15 -1.73
C GLY A 208 6.58 3.89 -0.98
N GLY A 209 6.46 4.00 0.35
CA GLY A 209 6.07 2.93 1.26
C GLY A 209 4.75 3.20 1.99
N GLY A 210 3.83 3.95 1.36
CA GLY A 210 2.54 4.28 1.96
C GLY A 210 2.63 5.30 3.09
N SER A 211 1.62 5.29 3.97
CA SER A 211 1.52 6.28 5.04
C SER A 211 2.52 6.08 6.17
N ILE A 212 3.01 4.88 6.37
CA ILE A 212 3.92 4.53 7.47
C ILE A 212 5.37 4.85 7.13
N THR A 213 5.83 4.42 5.97
CA THR A 213 7.24 4.56 5.56
C THR A 213 7.52 5.88 4.85
N GLY A 214 6.52 6.45 4.17
CA GLY A 214 6.68 7.75 3.49
C GLY A 214 7.28 7.64 2.09
N VAL A 215 8.20 8.57 1.72
CA VAL A 215 8.78 8.68 0.38
C VAL A 215 10.22 9.17 0.42
N CYS A 216 10.92 9.12 -0.70
CA CYS A 216 12.22 9.78 -0.91
C CYS A 216 13.33 9.18 -0.05
N VAL A 217 13.74 7.96 -0.40
CA VAL A 217 14.84 7.22 0.24
C VAL A 217 16.19 7.78 -0.21
N ASP A 218 17.03 8.26 0.70
CA ASP A 218 18.35 8.81 0.36
C ASP A 218 19.46 7.78 0.58
N GLU A 219 19.96 7.18 -0.50
CA GLU A 219 21.07 6.22 -0.46
C GLU A 219 22.34 6.76 0.23
N LEU A 220 22.54 8.08 0.20
CA LEU A 220 23.74 8.72 0.76
C LEU A 220 23.64 8.98 2.26
N PHE A 221 22.44 8.78 2.84
CA PHE A 221 22.13 9.01 4.25
C PHE A 221 21.49 7.79 4.95
N ASN A 222 22.02 6.59 4.68
CA ASN A 222 21.59 5.31 5.25
C ASN A 222 20.12 4.99 4.94
N CYS A 223 19.68 5.27 3.72
CA CYS A 223 18.31 5.08 3.28
C CYS A 223 17.26 5.80 4.15
N ASP A 224 17.63 6.99 4.68
CA ASP A 224 16.68 7.81 5.42
C ASP A 224 15.51 8.25 4.53
N THR A 225 14.30 8.24 5.07
CA THR A 225 13.05 8.46 4.34
C THR A 225 12.28 9.67 4.85
N LEU A 226 11.56 10.33 3.97
CA LEU A 226 10.73 11.49 4.31
C LEU A 226 9.34 11.04 4.76
N TYR A 227 9.11 10.97 6.07
CA TYR A 227 7.83 10.58 6.66
C TYR A 227 6.72 11.63 6.43
N LEU A 228 5.44 11.21 6.52
CA LEU A 228 4.30 12.13 6.39
C LEU A 228 4.31 13.27 7.42
N SER A 229 4.77 13.02 8.63
CA SER A 229 4.94 14.06 9.67
C SER A 229 5.98 15.12 9.26
N GLU A 230 7.04 14.71 8.58
CA GLU A 230 8.10 15.58 8.06
C GLU A 230 7.62 16.37 6.84
N ILE A 231 6.90 15.73 5.92
CA ILE A 231 6.21 16.42 4.81
C ILE A 231 5.28 17.50 5.36
N ASN A 232 4.49 17.18 6.38
CA ASN A 232 3.61 18.15 7.04
C ASN A 232 4.39 19.32 7.65
N SER A 233 5.49 19.03 8.36
CA SER A 233 6.36 20.04 8.97
C SER A 233 6.96 20.97 7.91
N ALA A 234 7.51 20.42 6.84
CA ALA A 234 8.09 21.18 5.73
C ALA A 234 7.04 22.08 5.05
N LEU A 235 5.90 21.50 4.67
CA LEU A 235 4.79 22.24 4.04
C LEU A 235 4.24 23.33 4.95
N SER A 236 4.03 23.06 6.23
CA SER A 236 3.57 24.04 7.21
C SER A 236 4.51 25.24 7.32
N SER A 237 5.83 24.98 7.32
CA SER A 237 6.86 26.02 7.40
C SER A 237 6.90 26.94 6.17
N VAL A 238 6.49 26.43 5.01
CA VAL A 238 6.43 27.18 3.73
C VAL A 238 5.07 27.87 3.56
N PHE A 239 4.00 27.24 3.98
CA PHE A 239 2.63 27.70 3.78
C PHE A 239 2.37 29.08 4.41
N SER A 240 3.09 29.42 5.50
CA SER A 240 3.03 30.75 6.11
C SER A 240 3.49 31.89 5.20
N ASP A 241 4.35 31.58 4.23
CA ASP A 241 4.90 32.52 3.24
C ASP A 241 4.08 32.54 1.95
N MET A 242 3.14 31.60 1.79
CA MET A 242 2.27 31.47 0.63
C MET A 242 0.97 32.25 0.81
N THR A 243 0.47 32.86 -0.26
CA THR A 243 -0.83 33.52 -0.27
C THR A 243 -1.93 32.65 -0.91
N ASP A 244 -1.58 31.52 -1.51
CA ASP A 244 -2.49 30.53 -2.08
C ASP A 244 -1.96 29.11 -1.85
N LYS A 245 -2.83 28.10 -2.00
CA LYS A 245 -2.49 26.67 -1.97
C LYS A 245 -1.78 26.26 -3.25
N PHE A 246 -1.03 25.14 -3.16
CA PHE A 246 -0.70 24.41 -4.37
C PHE A 246 -1.96 23.99 -5.12
N GLU A 247 -1.92 24.02 -6.44
CA GLU A 247 -3.01 23.51 -7.26
C GLU A 247 -3.11 21.98 -7.09
N PHE A 248 -1.94 21.30 -7.06
CA PHE A 248 -1.85 19.90 -6.67
C PHE A 248 -0.55 19.60 -5.94
N ILE A 249 -0.57 18.53 -5.14
CA ILE A 249 0.62 17.80 -4.67
C ILE A 249 0.43 16.36 -5.11
N GLY A 250 1.42 15.78 -5.77
CA GLY A 250 1.36 14.46 -6.33
C GLY A 250 2.58 13.62 -6.00
N PHE A 251 2.43 12.33 -6.08
CA PHE A 251 3.44 11.34 -5.80
C PHE A 251 3.62 10.45 -7.03
N ASP A 252 4.74 10.61 -7.72
CA ASP A 252 5.25 9.66 -8.69
C ASP A 252 6.06 8.63 -7.89
N CYS A 253 5.32 7.90 -7.06
CA CYS A 253 5.82 6.99 -6.02
C CYS A 253 4.74 5.95 -5.71
N CYS A 254 5.16 4.74 -5.33
CA CYS A 254 4.27 3.66 -4.91
C CYS A 254 3.43 4.03 -3.68
N LEU A 255 2.21 3.50 -3.55
CA LEU A 255 1.43 3.37 -2.33
C LEU A 255 0.96 4.68 -1.65
N MET A 256 1.22 5.86 -2.21
CA MET A 256 0.92 7.14 -1.53
C MET A 256 -0.54 7.58 -1.63
N GLY A 257 -1.40 6.81 -2.28
CA GLY A 257 -2.85 7.02 -2.38
C GLY A 257 -3.61 6.74 -1.09
N THR A 258 -3.15 7.25 0.06
CA THR A 258 -3.72 6.95 1.39
C THR A 258 -4.56 8.09 1.96
N ALA A 259 -5.46 7.75 2.89
CA ALA A 259 -6.28 8.76 3.57
C ALA A 259 -5.44 9.66 4.51
N GLU A 260 -4.40 9.13 5.11
CA GLU A 260 -3.48 9.88 5.97
C GLU A 260 -2.71 10.90 5.14
N THR A 261 -2.19 10.50 3.98
CA THR A 261 -1.55 11.42 3.02
C THR A 261 -2.51 12.52 2.60
N ALA A 262 -3.73 12.18 2.20
CA ALA A 262 -4.75 13.16 1.82
C ALA A 262 -5.10 14.11 2.98
N ASN A 263 -5.14 13.62 4.24
CA ASN A 263 -5.38 14.46 5.40
C ASN A 263 -4.28 15.52 5.59
N VAL A 264 -3.02 15.11 5.53
CA VAL A 264 -1.85 16.01 5.61
C VAL A 264 -1.94 17.09 4.53
N LEU A 265 -2.21 16.69 3.28
CA LEU A 265 -2.18 17.60 2.14
C LEU A 265 -3.39 18.54 2.05
N THR A 266 -4.50 18.24 2.70
CA THR A 266 -5.75 19.03 2.60
C THR A 266 -5.56 20.49 2.99
N THR A 267 -4.64 20.80 3.89
CA THR A 267 -4.31 22.19 4.27
C THR A 267 -3.60 22.93 3.14
N TYR A 268 -2.72 22.26 2.39
CA TYR A 268 -1.70 22.88 1.54
C TYR A 268 -2.04 22.85 0.04
N ALA A 269 -2.84 21.88 -0.40
CA ALA A 269 -3.18 21.70 -1.81
C ALA A 269 -4.69 21.68 -2.06
N ARG A 270 -5.08 21.82 -3.35
CA ARG A 270 -6.46 21.63 -3.83
C ARG A 270 -6.73 20.20 -4.23
N TYR A 271 -5.73 19.56 -4.82
CA TYR A 271 -5.82 18.19 -5.30
C TYR A 271 -4.60 17.39 -4.84
N MET A 272 -4.81 16.11 -4.57
CA MET A 272 -3.75 15.12 -4.38
C MET A 272 -3.79 14.14 -5.56
N TYR A 273 -2.62 13.70 -6.04
CA TYR A 273 -2.47 12.58 -6.97
C TYR A 273 -1.61 11.51 -6.29
N GLY A 274 -2.04 10.27 -6.33
CA GLY A 274 -1.30 9.16 -5.74
C GLY A 274 -1.91 7.82 -6.09
N SER A 275 -1.07 6.81 -6.12
CA SER A 275 -1.43 5.42 -6.37
C SER A 275 -1.76 4.71 -5.06
N GLN A 276 -2.77 3.83 -5.06
CA GLN A 276 -3.00 2.90 -3.95
C GLN A 276 -2.03 1.72 -4.03
N GLU A 277 -1.72 1.28 -5.27
CA GLU A 277 -0.81 0.18 -5.58
C GLU A 277 0.59 0.71 -5.90
N THR A 278 1.55 -0.19 -6.09
CA THR A 278 2.86 0.15 -6.63
C THR A 278 2.72 0.81 -8.01
N GLU A 279 3.61 1.74 -8.30
CA GLU A 279 3.68 2.37 -9.62
C GLU A 279 4.76 1.66 -10.46
N PRO A 280 4.41 1.08 -11.61
CA PRO A 280 5.38 0.52 -12.54
C PRO A 280 6.51 1.49 -12.90
N GLY A 281 7.70 0.95 -13.16
CA GLY A 281 8.93 1.70 -13.36
C GLY A 281 8.91 2.74 -14.49
N SER A 282 7.91 2.67 -15.39
CA SER A 282 7.69 3.70 -16.43
C SER A 282 7.34 5.08 -15.84
N GLY A 283 6.78 5.14 -14.63
CA GLY A 283 6.41 6.39 -13.97
C GLY A 283 5.41 7.26 -14.76
N TRP A 284 5.33 8.54 -14.42
CA TRP A 284 4.42 9.49 -15.07
C TRP A 284 4.99 10.01 -16.38
N ASN A 285 4.11 10.28 -17.37
CA ASN A 285 4.52 10.86 -18.65
C ASN A 285 4.65 12.39 -18.56
N TYR A 286 5.87 12.88 -18.32
CA TYR A 286 6.14 14.33 -18.18
C TYR A 286 6.02 15.12 -19.47
N THR A 287 6.21 14.47 -20.63
CA THR A 287 5.93 15.08 -21.93
C THR A 287 4.45 15.38 -22.09
N ALA A 288 3.58 14.40 -21.78
CA ALA A 288 2.13 14.58 -21.85
C ALA A 288 1.62 15.65 -20.88
N ILE A 289 2.17 15.69 -19.65
CA ILE A 289 1.87 16.72 -18.64
C ILE A 289 2.19 18.12 -19.16
N SER A 290 3.40 18.29 -19.68
CA SER A 290 3.87 19.59 -20.18
C SER A 290 3.08 20.03 -21.40
N ASP A 291 2.92 19.19 -22.41
CA ASP A 291 2.20 19.51 -23.66
C ASP A 291 0.73 19.83 -23.42
N TYR A 292 0.09 19.13 -22.45
CA TYR A 292 -1.26 19.47 -22.02
C TYR A 292 -1.34 20.88 -21.44
N LEU A 293 -0.45 21.23 -20.53
CA LEU A 293 -0.43 22.56 -19.87
C LEU A 293 -0.07 23.67 -20.85
N VAL A 294 0.86 23.42 -21.78
CA VAL A 294 1.18 24.36 -22.86
C VAL A 294 -0.06 24.68 -23.70
N SER A 295 -0.86 23.67 -24.02
CA SER A 295 -2.09 23.79 -24.78
C SER A 295 -3.26 24.32 -23.95
N ASN A 296 -3.26 24.13 -22.63
CA ASN A 296 -4.35 24.44 -21.70
C ASN A 296 -3.87 25.17 -20.45
N PRO A 297 -3.30 26.37 -20.55
CA PRO A 297 -2.69 27.06 -19.39
C PRO A 297 -3.71 27.43 -18.30
N SER A 298 -5.01 27.44 -18.61
CA SER A 298 -6.10 27.67 -17.64
C SER A 298 -6.61 26.41 -16.95
N ALA A 299 -6.10 25.22 -17.30
CA ALA A 299 -6.51 23.95 -16.70
C ALA A 299 -6.43 24.01 -15.17
N ASN A 300 -7.31 23.31 -14.46
CA ASN A 300 -7.24 23.13 -13.03
C ASN A 300 -6.58 21.76 -12.69
N GLY A 301 -6.32 21.53 -11.38
CA GLY A 301 -5.67 20.31 -10.94
C GLY A 301 -6.47 19.04 -11.28
N ALA A 302 -7.80 19.06 -11.25
CA ALA A 302 -8.57 17.87 -11.64
C ALA A 302 -8.44 17.53 -13.13
N GLU A 303 -8.41 18.56 -13.98
CA GLU A 303 -8.24 18.37 -15.43
C GLU A 303 -6.83 17.89 -15.76
N LEU A 304 -5.79 18.43 -15.09
CA LEU A 304 -4.42 17.95 -15.25
C LEU A 304 -4.26 16.54 -14.68
N GLY A 305 -4.76 16.28 -13.47
CA GLY A 305 -4.65 14.97 -12.83
C GLY A 305 -5.24 13.85 -13.67
N LYS A 306 -6.35 14.13 -14.39
CA LYS A 306 -6.89 13.15 -15.33
C LYS A 306 -5.91 12.85 -16.49
N VAL A 307 -5.16 13.84 -16.97
CA VAL A 307 -4.14 13.63 -18.00
C VAL A 307 -2.99 12.81 -17.45
N VAL A 308 -2.54 13.12 -16.22
CA VAL A 308 -1.51 12.33 -15.54
C VAL A 308 -1.93 10.87 -15.44
N ALA A 309 -3.13 10.59 -14.91
CA ALA A 309 -3.61 9.23 -14.73
C ALA A 309 -3.82 8.46 -16.04
N ASP A 310 -4.35 9.12 -17.08
CA ASP A 310 -4.58 8.47 -18.37
C ASP A 310 -3.25 8.20 -19.09
N SER A 311 -2.27 9.13 -19.07
CA SER A 311 -0.98 8.94 -19.71
C SER A 311 -0.09 7.94 -18.95
N PHE A 312 -0.12 7.94 -17.63
CA PHE A 312 0.53 6.91 -16.81
C PHE A 312 0.02 5.49 -17.16
N TYR A 313 -1.31 5.33 -17.23
CA TYR A 313 -1.90 4.05 -17.64
C TYR A 313 -1.46 3.64 -19.05
N ASP A 314 -1.34 4.60 -19.97
CA ASP A 314 -0.88 4.31 -21.35
C ASP A 314 0.61 3.90 -21.37
N GLU A 315 1.49 4.48 -20.51
CA GLU A 315 2.88 4.03 -20.32
C GLU A 315 2.93 2.60 -19.73
N CYS A 316 2.17 2.34 -18.66
CA CYS A 316 2.06 0.99 -18.09
C CYS A 316 1.63 -0.04 -19.13
N LYS A 317 0.75 0.35 -20.06
CA LYS A 317 0.29 -0.52 -21.13
C LYS A 317 1.39 -0.79 -22.18
N GLU A 318 2.26 0.17 -22.46
CA GLU A 318 3.40 -0.04 -23.35
C GLU A 318 4.41 -1.03 -22.76
N CYS A 319 4.45 -1.11 -21.42
CA CYS A 319 5.27 -2.07 -20.66
C CYS A 319 4.53 -3.37 -20.30
N GLU A 320 3.24 -3.54 -20.72
CA GLU A 320 2.41 -4.71 -20.41
C GLU A 320 2.10 -4.86 -18.90
N GLN A 321 2.04 -3.73 -18.17
CA GLN A 321 1.79 -3.65 -16.71
C GLN A 321 0.49 -2.87 -16.38
N GLU A 322 -0.36 -2.56 -17.35
CA GLU A 322 -1.58 -1.78 -17.13
C GLU A 322 -2.60 -2.46 -16.22
N ASN A 323 -2.46 -3.74 -15.96
CA ASN A 323 -3.38 -4.49 -15.11
C ASN A 323 -3.14 -4.22 -13.62
N GLU A 324 -1.91 -3.88 -13.25
CA GLU A 324 -1.45 -3.70 -11.86
C GLU A 324 -1.51 -2.24 -11.39
N CYS A 325 -1.59 -1.27 -12.30
CA CYS A 325 -1.48 0.12 -11.93
C CYS A 325 -2.77 0.72 -11.38
N THR A 326 -2.65 1.65 -10.44
CA THR A 326 -3.72 2.53 -9.98
C THR A 326 -3.23 3.99 -9.97
N LEU A 327 -4.11 4.95 -10.20
CA LEU A 327 -3.82 6.36 -9.92
C LEU A 327 -5.10 7.13 -9.62
N THR A 328 -5.13 7.77 -8.48
CA THR A 328 -6.29 8.50 -7.94
C THR A 328 -6.05 10.00 -7.86
N ILE A 329 -7.06 10.77 -8.24
CA ILE A 329 -7.09 12.23 -8.11
C ILE A 329 -8.13 12.61 -7.06
N VAL A 330 -7.67 13.10 -5.91
CA VAL A 330 -8.50 13.48 -4.77
C VAL A 330 -8.78 14.98 -4.79
N ASP A 331 -10.06 15.38 -4.71
CA ASP A 331 -10.49 16.74 -4.45
C ASP A 331 -10.45 17.03 -2.95
N LEU A 332 -9.35 17.60 -2.49
CA LEU A 332 -9.09 17.86 -1.08
C LEU A 332 -10.08 18.87 -0.45
N SER A 333 -10.82 19.63 -1.27
CA SER A 333 -11.86 20.52 -0.74
C SER A 333 -13.06 19.80 -0.14
N LYS A 334 -13.19 18.50 -0.41
CA LYS A 334 -14.28 17.64 0.08
C LYS A 334 -13.78 16.62 1.11
N PHE A 335 -12.48 16.59 1.37
CA PHE A 335 -11.88 15.57 2.21
C PHE A 335 -12.29 15.70 3.68
N ASP A 336 -12.48 16.89 4.21
CA ASP A 336 -12.98 17.09 5.57
C ASP A 336 -14.39 16.49 5.80
N GLU A 337 -15.24 16.47 4.76
CA GLU A 337 -16.53 15.78 4.83
C GLU A 337 -16.34 14.26 4.94
N PHE A 338 -15.41 13.70 4.17
CA PHE A 338 -15.05 12.30 4.28
C PHE A 338 -14.51 11.94 5.68
N LEU A 339 -13.60 12.72 6.23
CA LEU A 339 -13.04 12.49 7.57
C LEU A 339 -14.14 12.43 8.66
N VAL A 340 -15.12 13.33 8.61
CA VAL A 340 -16.24 13.32 9.57
C VAL A 340 -17.07 12.05 9.46
N GLU A 341 -17.43 11.64 8.24
CA GLU A 341 -18.23 10.43 8.02
C GLU A 341 -17.41 9.14 8.31
N PHE A 342 -16.10 9.16 8.04
CA PHE A 342 -15.19 8.06 8.37
C PHE A 342 -15.05 7.89 9.89
N ASN A 343 -14.87 8.97 10.65
CA ASN A 343 -14.82 8.90 12.10
C ASN A 343 -16.14 8.38 12.70
N ASP A 344 -17.28 8.80 12.15
CA ASP A 344 -18.59 8.29 12.58
C ASP A 344 -18.75 6.78 12.28
N TYR A 345 -18.22 6.31 11.13
CA TYR A 345 -18.17 4.90 10.78
C TYR A 345 -17.22 4.13 11.70
N ALA A 346 -15.97 4.61 11.87
CA ALA A 346 -14.97 3.98 12.72
C ALA A 346 -15.45 3.85 14.18
N SER A 347 -16.22 4.83 14.68
CA SER A 347 -16.86 4.73 16.01
C SER A 347 -17.84 3.57 16.11
N ARG A 348 -18.62 3.30 15.06
CA ARG A 348 -19.57 2.15 15.03
C ARG A 348 -18.82 0.82 14.92
N LEU A 349 -17.79 0.78 14.07
CA LEU A 349 -16.96 -0.42 13.91
C LEU A 349 -16.23 -0.74 15.22
N TYR A 350 -15.65 0.27 15.87
CA TYR A 350 -15.01 0.11 17.18
C TYR A 350 -15.99 -0.41 18.25
N GLU A 351 -17.24 0.11 18.29
CA GLU A 351 -18.28 -0.41 19.19
C GLU A 351 -18.60 -1.89 18.91
N ALA A 352 -18.54 -2.33 17.65
CA ALA A 352 -18.74 -3.74 17.29
C ALA A 352 -17.54 -4.60 17.73
N CYS A 353 -16.31 -4.12 17.54
CA CYS A 353 -15.08 -4.81 17.96
C CYS A 353 -14.97 -4.99 19.49
N GLN A 354 -15.70 -4.21 20.29
CA GLN A 354 -15.77 -4.42 21.75
C GLN A 354 -16.49 -5.70 22.15
N ASN A 355 -17.15 -6.36 21.22
CA ASN A 355 -17.76 -7.67 21.41
C ASN A 355 -16.77 -8.75 20.92
N SER A 356 -16.18 -9.52 21.86
CA SER A 356 -15.23 -10.58 21.56
C SER A 356 -15.75 -11.56 20.48
N ASP A 357 -17.03 -11.93 20.57
CA ASP A 357 -17.68 -12.86 19.61
C ASP A 357 -17.76 -12.29 18.18
N ALA A 358 -17.54 -10.99 18.00
CA ALA A 358 -17.60 -10.33 16.70
C ALA A 358 -16.23 -9.91 16.17
N LEU A 359 -15.20 -9.82 17.02
CA LEU A 359 -13.89 -9.30 16.64
C LEU A 359 -13.25 -10.16 15.54
N GLY A 360 -13.10 -11.46 15.76
CA GLY A 360 -12.53 -12.39 14.76
C GLY A 360 -13.28 -12.33 13.42
N ALA A 361 -14.60 -12.24 13.45
CA ALA A 361 -15.39 -12.12 12.24
C ALA A 361 -15.22 -10.76 11.52
N ILE A 362 -14.97 -9.67 12.26
CA ILE A 362 -14.67 -8.35 11.70
C ILE A 362 -13.30 -8.36 11.05
N VAL A 363 -12.28 -8.92 11.72
CA VAL A 363 -10.92 -9.04 11.18
C VAL A 363 -10.95 -9.87 9.90
N ARG A 364 -11.58 -11.03 9.88
CA ARG A 364 -11.83 -11.83 8.64
C ARG A 364 -12.48 -11.04 7.50
N CYS A 365 -13.34 -10.08 7.82
CA CYS A 365 -13.94 -9.24 6.81
C CYS A 365 -12.96 -8.23 6.26
N ILE A 366 -12.09 -7.65 7.11
CA ILE A 366 -11.08 -6.67 6.70
C ILE A 366 -10.00 -7.33 5.85
N ASP A 367 -9.54 -8.52 6.20
CA ASP A 367 -8.54 -9.28 5.44
C ASP A 367 -8.96 -9.61 4.00
N LYS A 368 -10.29 -9.67 3.77
CA LYS A 368 -10.85 -9.84 2.43
C LYS A 368 -10.95 -8.54 1.62
N ALA A 369 -10.67 -7.40 2.24
CA ALA A 369 -10.58 -6.14 1.51
C ALA A 369 -9.31 -6.14 0.66
N GLU A 370 -9.39 -5.51 -0.51
CA GLU A 370 -8.23 -5.36 -1.37
C GLU A 370 -7.11 -4.63 -0.61
N ASN A 371 -5.90 -5.17 -0.65
CA ASN A 371 -4.69 -4.60 -0.09
C ASN A 371 -3.64 -4.43 -1.19
N PHE A 372 -2.60 -3.65 -0.93
CA PHE A 372 -1.72 -3.15 -1.96
C PHE A 372 -0.24 -3.33 -1.63
N GLY A 373 0.59 -3.58 -2.66
CA GLY A 373 2.03 -3.61 -2.57
C GLY A 373 2.63 -4.88 -1.96
N GLY A 374 2.02 -6.03 -2.18
CA GLY A 374 2.35 -7.28 -1.50
C GLY A 374 1.61 -7.36 -0.17
N ASN A 375 1.80 -8.21 0.69
CA ASN A 375 1.32 -8.48 2.04
C ASN A 375 1.31 -9.99 2.25
N ASN A 376 2.45 -10.60 2.05
CA ASN A 376 2.70 -12.00 2.33
C ASN A 376 4.14 -12.20 2.79
N LYS A 377 4.44 -13.38 3.32
CA LYS A 377 5.75 -13.72 3.91
C LYS A 377 6.92 -13.54 2.94
N SER A 378 6.73 -13.82 1.66
CA SER A 378 7.81 -13.78 0.65
C SER A 378 8.12 -12.37 0.15
N GLU A 379 7.10 -11.52 0.02
CA GLU A 379 7.22 -10.19 -0.58
C GLU A 379 7.33 -9.07 0.46
N GLY A 380 6.98 -9.33 1.72
CA GLY A 380 6.90 -8.35 2.80
C GLY A 380 5.50 -7.73 2.93
N TYR A 381 5.33 -6.78 3.84
CA TYR A 381 4.03 -6.21 4.22
C TYR A 381 4.05 -4.69 4.18
N THR A 382 3.11 -4.11 3.46
CA THR A 382 2.88 -2.67 3.42
C THR A 382 1.80 -2.24 4.40
N ASN A 383 0.89 -3.15 4.73
CA ASN A 383 -0.26 -2.90 5.60
C ASN A 383 -1.23 -1.81 5.05
N MET A 384 -1.28 -1.64 3.71
CA MET A 384 -2.17 -0.67 3.05
C MET A 384 -3.42 -1.36 2.51
N VAL A 385 -4.60 -1.04 3.07
CA VAL A 385 -5.87 -1.71 2.75
C VAL A 385 -6.90 -0.73 2.20
N ASP A 386 -7.72 -1.15 1.22
CA ASP A 386 -8.73 -0.31 0.58
C ASP A 386 -9.86 0.08 1.54
N ILE A 387 -10.09 1.37 1.72
CA ILE A 387 -11.13 1.89 2.64
C ILE A 387 -12.53 1.43 2.22
N GLY A 388 -12.83 1.49 0.92
CA GLY A 388 -14.14 1.06 0.43
C GLY A 388 -14.36 -0.44 0.61
N GLY A 389 -13.30 -1.24 0.47
CA GLY A 389 -13.26 -2.67 0.77
C GLY A 389 -13.60 -2.95 2.22
N ILE A 390 -12.88 -2.32 3.18
CA ILE A 390 -13.14 -2.44 4.63
C ILE A 390 -14.61 -2.12 4.94
N VAL A 391 -15.10 -0.96 4.47
CA VAL A 391 -16.48 -0.52 4.78
C VAL A 391 -17.52 -1.46 4.21
N ASN A 392 -17.33 -1.98 3.00
CA ASN A 392 -18.26 -2.92 2.38
C ASN A 392 -18.24 -4.29 3.07
N ALA A 393 -17.07 -4.80 3.38
CA ALA A 393 -16.88 -6.11 4.00
C ALA A 393 -17.47 -6.15 5.43
N CYS A 394 -17.31 -5.06 6.19
CA CYS A 394 -17.83 -4.97 7.57
C CYS A 394 -19.27 -4.46 7.69
N ALA A 395 -20.04 -4.36 6.58
CA ALA A 395 -21.39 -3.76 6.58
C ALA A 395 -22.41 -4.46 7.49
N ASP A 396 -22.24 -5.74 7.76
CA ASP A 396 -23.11 -6.51 8.66
C ASP A 396 -22.82 -6.21 10.15
N TYR A 397 -21.65 -5.69 10.47
CA TYR A 397 -21.21 -5.36 11.83
C TYR A 397 -21.31 -3.86 12.14
N ALA A 398 -21.05 -3.02 11.17
CA ALA A 398 -21.10 -1.56 11.30
C ALA A 398 -21.85 -0.92 10.11
N ASP A 399 -22.94 -0.19 10.39
CA ASP A 399 -23.67 0.53 9.34
C ASP A 399 -22.73 1.49 8.60
N PRO A 400 -22.53 1.37 7.28
CA PRO A 400 -21.70 2.27 6.50
C PRO A 400 -22.09 3.75 6.61
N GLY A 401 -23.37 4.07 6.86
CA GLY A 401 -23.85 5.45 6.87
C GLY A 401 -23.57 6.15 5.54
N ASN A 402 -22.90 7.30 5.60
CA ASN A 402 -22.57 8.08 4.41
C ASN A 402 -21.09 7.95 3.96
N VAL A 403 -20.28 7.16 4.67
CA VAL A 403 -18.83 7.14 4.44
C VAL A 403 -18.45 6.82 2.99
N LEU A 404 -19.09 5.81 2.37
CA LEU A 404 -18.83 5.47 0.95
C LEU A 404 -19.27 6.59 0.00
N THR A 405 -20.33 7.32 0.34
CA THR A 405 -20.78 8.47 -0.46
C THR A 405 -19.78 9.61 -0.36
N ALA A 406 -19.27 9.89 0.84
CA ALA A 406 -18.28 10.92 1.09
C ALA A 406 -16.93 10.56 0.45
N LEU A 407 -16.47 9.30 0.59
CA LEU A 407 -15.28 8.78 -0.08
C LEU A 407 -15.38 9.01 -1.60
N LYS A 408 -16.44 8.51 -2.22
CA LYS A 408 -16.67 8.73 -3.65
C LYS A 408 -16.79 10.21 -4.01
N GLY A 409 -17.29 11.05 -3.09
CA GLY A 409 -17.45 12.47 -3.28
C GLY A 409 -16.13 13.23 -3.37
N CYS A 410 -15.09 12.79 -2.68
CA CYS A 410 -13.75 13.40 -2.73
C CYS A 410 -12.88 12.84 -3.87
N ILE A 411 -13.21 11.71 -4.49
CA ILE A 411 -12.47 11.17 -5.64
C ILE A 411 -12.95 11.88 -6.93
N SER A 412 -12.10 12.73 -7.49
CA SER A 412 -12.36 13.43 -8.76
C SER A 412 -12.19 12.54 -9.98
N TYR A 413 -11.19 11.67 -9.94
CA TYR A 413 -10.89 10.70 -10.98
C TYR A 413 -10.14 9.52 -10.37
N ASN A 414 -10.43 8.32 -10.82
CA ASN A 414 -9.73 7.10 -10.44
C ASN A 414 -9.49 6.26 -11.69
N LYS A 415 -8.25 5.81 -11.89
CA LYS A 415 -7.84 4.99 -13.02
C LYS A 415 -7.17 3.74 -12.46
N ASN A 416 -7.80 2.60 -12.66
CA ASN A 416 -7.35 1.30 -12.13
C ASN A 416 -7.14 0.31 -13.26
N GLY A 417 -6.16 -0.52 -13.11
CA GLY A 417 -5.93 -1.72 -13.91
C GLY A 417 -7.00 -2.79 -13.71
N SER A 418 -6.90 -3.86 -14.47
CA SER A 418 -7.92 -4.91 -14.41
C SER A 418 -7.87 -5.73 -13.13
N ASN A 419 -6.73 -5.78 -12.43
CA ASN A 419 -6.57 -6.51 -11.18
C ASN A 419 -7.09 -5.69 -9.98
N HIS A 420 -7.16 -4.36 -10.09
CA HIS A 420 -7.58 -3.44 -9.04
C HIS A 420 -8.93 -2.75 -9.27
N LYS A 421 -9.89 -3.45 -9.87
CA LYS A 421 -11.22 -2.87 -10.20
C LYS A 421 -12.05 -2.44 -8.99
N LYS A 422 -11.81 -3.06 -7.84
CA LYS A 422 -12.50 -2.75 -6.59
C LYS A 422 -11.88 -1.60 -5.83
N ALA A 423 -10.61 -1.27 -6.12
CA ALA A 423 -9.89 -0.19 -5.48
C ALA A 423 -10.70 1.11 -5.50
N SER A 424 -11.05 1.59 -4.31
CA SER A 424 -11.99 2.71 -4.14
C SER A 424 -11.36 4.08 -4.31
N GLY A 425 -10.04 4.15 -4.44
CA GLY A 425 -9.24 5.34 -4.68
C GLY A 425 -8.46 5.85 -3.47
N LEU A 426 -8.65 5.29 -2.29
CA LEU A 426 -7.85 5.57 -1.09
C LEU A 426 -7.68 4.30 -0.25
N SER A 427 -6.44 4.02 0.11
CA SER A 427 -6.08 3.06 1.14
C SER A 427 -5.95 3.71 2.52
N ILE A 428 -5.81 2.90 3.54
CA ILE A 428 -5.54 3.27 4.92
C ILE A 428 -4.65 2.21 5.54
N TYR A 429 -3.78 2.58 6.47
CA TYR A 429 -3.01 1.61 7.23
C TYR A 429 -3.93 0.69 8.04
N TYR A 430 -3.70 -0.61 7.94
CA TYR A 430 -4.30 -1.63 8.78
C TYR A 430 -3.26 -2.74 9.03
N PRO A 431 -2.99 -3.13 10.28
CA PRO A 431 -1.94 -4.10 10.60
C PRO A 431 -2.34 -5.52 10.20
N LEU A 432 -2.19 -5.87 8.91
CA LEU A 432 -2.33 -7.26 8.44
C LEU A 432 -1.26 -8.13 9.10
N GLN A 433 -0.02 -7.62 9.13
CA GLN A 433 1.09 -8.18 9.87
C GLN A 433 2.00 -7.04 10.35
N VAL A 434 2.20 -6.90 11.64
CA VAL A 434 3.06 -5.85 12.22
C VAL A 434 4.52 -6.16 11.92
N GLN A 435 5.23 -5.21 11.30
CA GLN A 435 6.63 -5.36 10.91
C GLN A 435 7.61 -4.78 11.94
N GLY A 436 7.12 -4.19 13.01
CA GLY A 436 7.98 -3.66 14.07
C GLY A 436 7.25 -2.72 15.02
N SER A 437 7.81 -2.57 16.22
CA SER A 437 7.24 -1.76 17.31
C SER A 437 7.00 -0.29 16.95
N ASN A 438 7.66 0.22 15.91
CA ASN A 438 7.55 1.63 15.52
C ASN A 438 6.35 1.94 14.60
N GLU A 439 5.75 0.94 13.96
CA GLU A 439 4.65 1.16 13.00
C GLU A 439 3.43 1.85 13.62
N LEU A 440 2.92 1.31 14.72
CA LEU A 440 1.77 1.91 15.42
C LEU A 440 2.09 3.29 15.98
N LYS A 441 3.33 3.53 16.40
CA LYS A 441 3.78 4.85 16.84
C LYS A 441 3.75 5.86 15.70
N VAL A 442 4.28 5.51 14.52
CA VAL A 442 4.19 6.34 13.33
C VAL A 442 2.73 6.57 12.95
N PHE A 443 1.93 5.48 12.92
CA PHE A 443 0.51 5.57 12.59
C PHE A 443 -0.27 6.48 13.54
N SER A 444 0.00 6.43 14.85
CA SER A 444 -0.68 7.28 15.83
C SER A 444 -0.49 8.78 15.54
N GLY A 445 0.70 9.19 15.08
CA GLY A 445 1.02 10.58 14.74
C GLY A 445 0.30 11.11 13.49
N ILE A 446 -0.19 10.23 12.61
CA ILE A 446 -0.88 10.57 11.36
C ILE A 446 -2.33 10.10 11.31
N ALA A 447 -2.83 9.43 12.34
CA ALA A 447 -4.15 8.83 12.38
C ALA A 447 -5.26 9.85 12.15
N ILE A 448 -6.29 9.45 11.42
CA ILE A 448 -7.43 10.32 11.04
C ILE A 448 -8.67 10.11 11.92
N SER A 449 -8.67 9.11 12.78
CA SER A 449 -9.74 8.82 13.74
C SER A 449 -9.21 8.06 14.95
N PRO A 450 -9.53 8.48 16.20
CA PRO A 450 -9.13 7.76 17.39
C PRO A 450 -9.78 6.37 17.52
N TYR A 451 -10.95 6.20 16.93
CA TYR A 451 -11.64 4.91 16.94
C TYR A 451 -10.96 3.92 16.02
N TYR A 452 -10.48 4.39 14.86
CA TYR A 452 -9.81 3.52 13.91
C TYR A 452 -8.41 3.10 14.41
N ILE A 453 -7.63 4.02 14.98
CA ILE A 453 -6.35 3.64 15.58
C ILE A 453 -6.54 2.68 16.76
N SER A 454 -7.63 2.82 17.56
CA SER A 454 -7.94 1.86 18.61
C SER A 454 -8.28 0.46 18.06
N ILE A 455 -8.88 0.36 16.87
CA ILE A 455 -9.09 -0.93 16.20
C ILE A 455 -7.75 -1.52 15.75
N ALA A 456 -6.89 -0.72 15.12
CA ALA A 456 -5.56 -1.16 14.70
C ALA A 456 -4.71 -1.64 15.89
N ASP A 457 -4.75 -0.91 17.00
CA ASP A 457 -4.08 -1.28 18.24
C ASP A 457 -4.60 -2.61 18.83
N MET A 458 -5.92 -2.80 18.81
CA MET A 458 -6.54 -4.07 19.28
C MET A 458 -6.08 -5.27 18.45
N VAL A 459 -5.94 -5.09 17.14
CA VAL A 459 -5.49 -6.17 16.23
C VAL A 459 -4.00 -6.42 16.42
N ALA A 460 -3.18 -5.37 16.50
CA ALA A 460 -1.73 -5.50 16.57
C ALA A 460 -1.19 -5.97 17.93
N ASN A 461 -1.82 -5.58 19.04
CA ASN A 461 -1.32 -5.85 20.39
C ASN A 461 -2.12 -6.92 21.15
N GLY A 462 -3.11 -7.50 20.51
CA GLY A 462 -3.91 -8.58 21.11
C GLY A 462 -4.77 -8.15 22.30
N TYR A 463 -5.38 -9.15 22.93
CA TYR A 463 -6.18 -8.99 24.14
C TYR A 463 -5.31 -9.18 25.38
N THR A 464 -5.15 -8.14 26.20
CA THR A 464 -4.48 -8.27 27.49
C THR A 464 -5.45 -8.69 28.58
N ASP A 465 -5.00 -9.39 29.63
CA ASP A 465 -5.80 -9.82 30.81
C ASP A 465 -6.55 -8.66 31.52
N ASN A 466 -6.20 -7.40 31.24
CA ASN A 466 -6.83 -6.21 31.80
C ASN A 466 -7.91 -5.58 30.90
N GLY A 467 -8.27 -6.23 29.80
CA GLY A 467 -9.12 -5.67 28.75
C GLY A 467 -8.32 -4.75 27.82
N TYR A 468 -8.93 -4.34 26.71
CA TYR A 468 -8.33 -3.40 25.77
C TYR A 468 -7.90 -2.13 26.49
N SER A 469 -6.68 -1.69 26.32
CA SER A 469 -6.22 -0.44 26.89
C SER A 469 -6.80 0.72 26.08
N ASN A 470 -8.07 1.03 26.33
CA ASN A 470 -8.71 2.24 25.78
C ASN A 470 -8.03 3.55 26.28
N GLU A 471 -7.02 3.42 27.14
CA GLU A 471 -6.36 4.56 27.79
C GLU A 471 -5.30 5.21 26.89
N VAL A 472 -4.83 4.51 25.83
CA VAL A 472 -3.71 4.98 25.01
C VAL A 472 -4.09 6.15 24.09
N PHE A 473 -5.32 6.19 23.58
CA PHE A 473 -5.74 7.17 22.59
C PHE A 473 -6.81 8.15 23.07
N PHE A 474 -7.33 7.96 24.27
CA PHE A 474 -8.31 8.88 24.86
C PHE A 474 -7.82 9.34 26.24
N THR A 475 -7.95 10.63 26.53
CA THR A 475 -7.73 11.15 27.90
C THR A 475 -8.78 10.59 28.86
N ASP A 476 -8.59 10.71 30.18
CA ASP A 476 -9.55 10.32 31.22
C ASP A 476 -10.98 10.84 30.99
N ASP A 477 -11.13 11.99 30.27
CA ASP A 477 -12.42 12.57 29.90
C ASP A 477 -12.97 11.98 28.58
N GLY A 478 -12.26 11.05 27.91
CA GLY A 478 -12.58 10.47 26.61
C GLY A 478 -12.38 11.43 25.45
N ASP A 479 -11.58 12.48 25.62
CA ASP A 479 -11.20 13.42 24.57
C ASP A 479 -9.93 12.89 23.86
N TRP A 480 -9.77 13.20 22.58
CA TRP A 480 -8.60 12.88 21.78
C TRP A 480 -8.23 14.07 20.90
N SER A 481 -6.93 14.25 20.68
CA SER A 481 -6.39 15.24 19.73
C SER A 481 -5.13 14.64 19.07
N ASN A 482 -4.97 14.83 17.76
CA ASN A 482 -3.74 14.44 17.07
C ASN A 482 -2.51 15.25 17.53
N ASP A 483 -2.72 16.44 18.13
CA ASP A 483 -1.63 17.23 18.71
C ASP A 483 -1.05 16.58 20.00
N ASP A 484 -1.81 15.71 20.66
CA ASP A 484 -1.40 15.03 21.89
C ASP A 484 -0.60 13.75 21.58
N CYS A 485 -0.69 13.21 20.38
CA CYS A 485 0.02 11.99 19.95
C CYS A 485 1.54 12.20 19.72
N GLU A 486 2.02 13.44 19.63
CA GLU A 486 3.45 13.74 19.42
C GLU A 486 4.33 13.63 20.68
N ASN A 487 3.78 13.47 21.87
CA ASN A 487 4.57 13.86 23.06
C ASN A 487 4.60 12.87 24.20
N ASP A 488 4.39 11.71 24.32
CA ASP A 488 4.70 10.90 25.53
C ASP A 488 3.97 9.54 25.67
N TYR A 489 3.12 9.16 24.71
CA TYR A 489 2.34 7.92 24.85
C TYR A 489 3.11 6.65 24.45
N PHE A 490 4.18 6.80 23.68
CA PHE A 490 5.03 5.70 23.25
C PHE A 490 6.46 5.94 23.76
N ASP A 491 6.65 5.87 25.09
CA ASP A 491 7.99 5.70 25.66
C ASP A 491 8.54 4.36 25.14
N ASP A 492 9.82 4.27 24.82
CA ASP A 492 10.48 3.06 24.30
C ASP A 492 10.24 1.81 25.18
N ASP A 493 9.76 2.00 26.41
CA ASP A 493 9.37 0.93 27.35
C ASP A 493 7.92 0.37 27.14
N TYR A 494 7.07 1.01 26.29
CA TYR A 494 5.67 0.55 26.09
C TYR A 494 5.54 -0.52 25.00
N PHE A 495 6.40 -0.48 24.01
CA PHE A 495 6.57 -1.49 22.98
C PHE A 495 7.83 -2.34 23.24
N ASP A 496 8.24 -2.51 24.50
CA ASP A 496 9.08 -3.65 24.84
C ASP A 496 8.18 -4.87 24.52
N TYR A 497 8.23 -5.33 23.26
CA TYR A 497 7.84 -6.69 22.95
C TYR A 497 8.63 -7.49 23.94
N ALA A 498 7.94 -8.01 24.97
CA ALA A 498 8.57 -8.88 25.93
C ALA A 498 9.51 -9.77 25.12
N ASP A 499 10.80 -9.69 25.47
CA ASP A 499 11.82 -10.56 24.88
C ASP A 499 11.15 -11.86 24.49
N GLU A 500 11.41 -12.39 23.32
CA GLU A 500 10.84 -13.62 22.70
C GLU A 500 10.75 -14.84 23.63
N GLU A 501 10.91 -14.65 24.93
CA GLU A 501 11.03 -15.70 25.93
C GLU A 501 9.73 -16.14 26.63
N GLU A 502 8.56 -15.54 26.42
CA GLU A 502 7.37 -15.97 27.20
C GLU A 502 6.00 -15.86 26.49
N TYR A 503 5.89 -16.03 25.16
CA TYR A 503 4.61 -16.36 24.52
C TYR A 503 4.46 -17.86 24.17
N GLY A 504 5.28 -18.72 24.76
CA GLY A 504 5.09 -20.16 24.87
C GLY A 504 4.13 -20.53 26.00
N GLY A 505 3.05 -19.82 26.21
CA GLY A 505 2.05 -20.04 27.28
C GLY A 505 0.76 -20.62 26.75
N GLU A 506 0.65 -21.92 26.78
CA GLU A 506 -0.51 -22.82 27.03
C GLU A 506 -1.96 -22.32 26.78
N SER A 507 -2.25 -21.36 25.87
CA SER A 507 -3.61 -21.23 25.37
C SER A 507 -3.63 -20.61 23.98
N SER A 508 -3.36 -21.42 22.97
CA SER A 508 -3.84 -21.09 21.63
C SER A 508 -5.34 -20.77 21.72
N LEU A 509 -5.75 -19.63 21.20
CA LEU A 509 -7.16 -19.29 21.07
C LEU A 509 -7.86 -20.22 20.09
N ILE A 510 -7.09 -20.84 19.20
CA ILE A 510 -7.56 -21.81 18.22
C ILE A 510 -7.64 -23.20 18.88
N THR A 511 -8.83 -23.77 18.87
CA THR A 511 -9.08 -25.12 19.39
C THR A 511 -9.89 -25.94 18.39
N PHE A 512 -9.59 -27.24 18.33
CA PHE A 512 -10.15 -28.18 17.34
C PHE A 512 -11.21 -29.07 17.98
N GLU A 513 -12.32 -29.30 17.27
CA GLU A 513 -13.25 -30.39 17.55
C GLU A 513 -12.75 -31.69 16.93
N GLU A 514 -12.17 -31.61 15.73
CA GLU A 514 -11.56 -32.74 15.02
C GLU A 514 -10.25 -32.27 14.39
N GLU A 515 -9.14 -32.90 14.81
CA GLU A 515 -7.81 -32.71 14.23
C GLU A 515 -7.76 -33.15 12.76
N PRO A 516 -6.76 -32.70 11.96
CA PRO A 516 -6.66 -33.05 10.55
C PRO A 516 -6.74 -34.54 10.27
N TYR A 517 -7.53 -34.89 9.29
CA TYR A 517 -7.70 -36.25 8.81
C TYR A 517 -7.99 -36.28 7.31
N VAL A 518 -7.83 -37.46 6.69
CA VAL A 518 -8.25 -37.65 5.30
C VAL A 518 -9.57 -38.41 5.28
N ASP A 519 -10.58 -37.88 4.61
CA ASP A 519 -11.90 -38.49 4.50
C ASP A 519 -11.91 -39.67 3.51
N GLU A 520 -13.05 -40.38 3.39
CA GLU A 520 -13.23 -41.51 2.48
C GLU A 520 -13.12 -41.16 0.99
N ASN A 521 -13.13 -39.86 0.63
CA ASN A 521 -12.98 -39.34 -0.73
C ASN A 521 -11.55 -38.85 -1.01
N GLY A 522 -10.66 -38.87 -0.03
CA GLY A 522 -9.30 -38.37 -0.13
C GLY A 522 -9.17 -36.87 0.15
N MET A 523 -10.19 -36.22 0.73
CA MET A 523 -10.14 -34.81 1.12
C MET A 523 -9.40 -34.67 2.44
N TYR A 524 -8.54 -33.66 2.55
CA TYR A 524 -7.92 -33.24 3.80
C TYR A 524 -8.94 -32.40 4.57
N CYS A 525 -9.25 -32.78 5.78
CA CYS A 525 -10.34 -32.16 6.56
C CYS A 525 -9.89 -31.91 7.99
N PHE A 526 -10.44 -30.87 8.61
CA PHE A 526 -10.41 -30.64 10.05
C PHE A 526 -11.65 -29.88 10.49
N LYS A 527 -11.86 -29.76 11.81
CA LYS A 527 -12.97 -28.99 12.35
C LYS A 527 -12.55 -28.19 13.56
N LEU A 528 -12.80 -26.88 13.52
CA LEU A 528 -12.70 -26.01 14.68
C LEU A 528 -13.88 -26.21 15.62
N ASP A 529 -13.67 -26.12 16.93
CA ASP A 529 -14.77 -26.00 17.88
C ASP A 529 -15.36 -24.57 17.91
N GLU A 530 -16.38 -24.34 18.72
CA GLU A 530 -17.05 -23.04 18.82
C GLU A 530 -16.08 -21.92 19.24
N ASN A 531 -15.12 -22.20 20.12
CA ASN A 531 -14.13 -21.22 20.58
C ASN A 531 -13.09 -20.92 19.49
N GLY A 532 -12.51 -21.95 18.88
CA GLY A 532 -11.54 -21.76 17.78
C GLY A 532 -12.16 -21.01 16.61
N LEU A 533 -13.43 -21.29 16.27
CA LEU A 533 -14.13 -20.61 15.19
C LEU A 533 -14.40 -19.12 15.47
N ASP A 534 -14.63 -18.75 16.72
CA ASP A 534 -14.86 -17.35 17.11
C ASP A 534 -13.60 -16.50 16.91
N TRP A 535 -12.43 -17.09 17.10
CA TRP A 535 -11.14 -16.38 16.99
C TRP A 535 -10.42 -16.54 15.66
N ALA A 536 -10.67 -17.62 14.91
CA ALA A 536 -10.02 -17.87 13.63
C ALA A 536 -10.37 -16.79 12.59
N VAL A 537 -9.36 -16.28 11.90
CA VAL A 537 -9.47 -15.23 10.88
C VAL A 537 -9.21 -15.80 9.49
N SER A 538 -8.15 -16.55 9.31
CA SER A 538 -7.83 -17.21 8.06
C SER A 538 -7.59 -18.69 8.28
N VAL A 539 -7.71 -19.46 7.22
CA VAL A 539 -7.31 -20.86 7.15
C VAL A 539 -6.59 -21.07 5.84
N SER A 540 -5.33 -21.43 5.91
CA SER A 540 -4.52 -21.87 4.79
C SER A 540 -4.05 -23.30 5.00
N ALA A 541 -3.42 -23.87 4.00
CA ALA A 541 -2.77 -25.17 4.11
C ALA A 541 -1.41 -25.11 3.43
N GLU A 542 -0.44 -25.75 4.06
CA GLU A 542 0.93 -25.75 3.62
C GLU A 542 1.40 -27.16 3.32
N ILE A 543 2.25 -27.27 2.31
CA ILE A 543 2.88 -28.53 1.91
C ILE A 543 4.37 -28.40 2.10
N ALA A 544 4.94 -29.38 2.82
CA ALA A 544 6.38 -29.53 2.95
C ALA A 544 6.86 -30.87 2.34
N LEU A 545 8.07 -30.88 1.83
CA LEU A 545 8.76 -32.01 1.27
C LEU A 545 9.87 -32.50 2.22
N ASP A 546 9.90 -33.79 2.56
CA ASP A 546 11.08 -34.41 3.15
C ASP A 546 12.18 -34.55 2.07
N TYR A 547 13.15 -33.63 2.12
CA TYR A 547 14.18 -33.54 1.09
C TYR A 547 15.21 -34.66 1.18
N ASP A 548 15.63 -35.05 2.39
CA ASP A 548 16.70 -36.08 2.61
C ASP A 548 16.53 -36.91 3.89
N GLY A 549 15.39 -36.80 4.57
CA GLY A 549 15.09 -37.49 5.84
C GLY A 549 15.56 -36.74 7.09
N GLU A 550 16.13 -35.54 6.93
CA GLU A 550 16.56 -34.62 8.01
C GLU A 550 16.18 -33.19 7.72
N THR A 551 15.92 -32.83 6.46
CA THR A 551 15.61 -31.49 6.00
C THR A 551 14.19 -31.44 5.41
N PHE A 552 13.34 -30.60 5.98
CA PHE A 552 11.97 -30.37 5.50
C PHE A 552 11.94 -29.00 4.82
N VAL A 553 11.59 -28.97 3.55
CA VAL A 553 11.48 -27.73 2.77
C VAL A 553 10.02 -27.42 2.52
N ILE A 554 9.63 -26.19 2.83
CA ILE A 554 8.27 -25.69 2.63
C ILE A 554 8.09 -25.39 1.14
N LEU A 555 7.16 -26.09 0.52
CA LEU A 555 6.77 -25.83 -0.87
C LEU A 555 5.79 -24.67 -0.99
N GLY A 556 5.12 -24.31 0.10
CA GLY A 556 4.22 -23.17 0.18
C GLY A 556 2.75 -23.55 0.38
N GLU A 557 1.87 -22.65 0.01
CA GLU A 557 0.45 -22.68 0.35
C GLU A 557 -0.42 -23.24 -0.78
N THR A 558 -1.46 -23.99 -0.41
CA THR A 558 -2.52 -24.36 -1.35
C THR A 558 -3.59 -23.28 -1.37
N ALA A 559 -4.11 -22.96 -2.56
CA ALA A 559 -5.21 -22.00 -2.73
C ALA A 559 -6.60 -22.63 -2.57
N ASP A 560 -6.70 -23.93 -2.29
CA ASP A 560 -7.93 -24.71 -2.45
C ASP A 560 -8.65 -25.01 -1.13
N VAL A 561 -8.23 -24.39 0.01
CA VAL A 561 -8.91 -24.59 1.30
C VAL A 561 -10.30 -23.98 1.24
N ASN A 562 -11.28 -24.82 1.44
CA ASN A 562 -12.69 -24.47 1.51
C ASN A 562 -13.21 -24.66 2.94
N GLY A 563 -14.12 -23.82 3.38
CA GLY A 563 -14.63 -23.91 4.74
C GLY A 563 -16.04 -23.39 4.90
N ASP A 564 -16.74 -23.97 5.87
CA ASP A 564 -18.01 -23.48 6.37
C ASP A 564 -17.80 -22.80 7.72
N TRP A 565 -17.69 -21.50 7.70
CA TRP A 565 -17.51 -20.63 8.89
C TRP A 565 -18.71 -20.63 9.86
N GLU A 566 -19.85 -21.28 9.51
CA GLU A 566 -20.97 -21.47 10.43
C GLU A 566 -20.81 -22.77 11.23
N THR A 567 -20.18 -23.78 10.64
CA THR A 567 -20.02 -25.12 11.28
C THR A 567 -18.60 -25.40 11.74
N GLY A 568 -17.62 -24.62 11.31
CA GLY A 568 -16.20 -24.82 11.58
C GLY A 568 -15.59 -25.97 10.78
N GLU A 569 -16.25 -26.51 9.77
CA GLU A 569 -15.76 -27.59 8.93
C GLU A 569 -14.94 -27.03 7.77
N PHE A 570 -13.65 -27.41 7.69
CA PHE A 570 -12.73 -27.00 6.62
C PHE A 570 -12.19 -28.21 5.89
N TYR A 571 -11.93 -28.04 4.60
CA TYR A 571 -11.37 -29.10 3.77
C TYR A 571 -10.60 -28.55 2.58
N ASP A 572 -9.61 -29.32 2.13
CA ASP A 572 -8.85 -29.09 0.91
C ASP A 572 -8.88 -30.34 0.02
N ASN A 573 -8.93 -30.08 -1.27
CA ASN A 573 -8.93 -31.12 -2.30
C ASN A 573 -7.55 -31.21 -2.99
N PHE A 574 -6.47 -31.06 -2.25
CA PHE A 574 -5.13 -31.15 -2.81
C PHE A 574 -4.94 -32.50 -3.55
N ASP A 575 -4.61 -32.43 -4.82
CA ASP A 575 -4.57 -33.56 -5.74
C ASP A 575 -3.15 -34.03 -6.11
N GLY A 576 -2.14 -33.49 -5.44
CA GLY A 576 -0.74 -33.84 -5.63
C GLY A 576 -0.06 -33.14 -6.80
N TYR A 577 -0.67 -32.10 -7.38
CA TYR A 577 -0.05 -31.26 -8.40
C TYR A 577 0.61 -30.05 -7.78
N TRP A 578 1.76 -29.64 -8.34
CA TRP A 578 2.50 -28.50 -7.87
C TRP A 578 3.23 -27.77 -9.00
N TYR A 579 3.69 -26.56 -8.73
CA TYR A 579 4.40 -25.72 -9.67
C TYR A 579 5.89 -26.07 -9.75
N SER A 580 6.45 -26.04 -10.96
CA SER A 580 7.87 -26.30 -11.18
C SER A 580 8.40 -25.55 -12.40
N LEU A 581 9.72 -25.36 -12.40
CA LEU A 581 10.49 -24.96 -13.56
C LEU A 581 10.39 -26.02 -14.67
N PRO A 582 10.74 -25.69 -15.94
CA PRO A 582 10.60 -26.61 -17.07
C PRO A 582 11.34 -27.94 -16.92
N ASP A 583 12.41 -28.00 -16.14
CA ASP A 583 13.18 -29.23 -15.88
C ASP A 583 12.58 -30.10 -14.76
N GLY A 584 11.52 -29.62 -14.09
CA GLY A 584 10.84 -30.29 -13.00
C GLY A 584 11.36 -29.93 -11.60
N THR A 585 12.27 -28.95 -11.49
CA THR A 585 12.66 -28.38 -10.20
C THR A 585 11.46 -27.65 -9.59
N LEU A 586 11.03 -28.06 -8.39
CA LEU A 586 9.86 -27.49 -7.71
C LEU A 586 10.10 -26.02 -7.37
N LEU A 587 9.03 -25.25 -7.36
CA LEU A 587 9.01 -23.87 -6.84
C LEU A 587 8.28 -23.85 -5.51
N SER A 588 8.69 -22.99 -4.59
CA SER A 588 7.78 -22.59 -3.53
C SER A 588 6.69 -21.71 -4.15
N ALA A 589 5.49 -21.72 -3.57
CA ALA A 589 4.39 -20.89 -4.06
C ALA A 589 3.56 -20.35 -2.90
N TYR A 590 3.51 -19.02 -2.79
CA TYR A 590 2.72 -18.31 -1.79
C TYR A 590 1.67 -17.47 -2.49
N VAL A 591 0.47 -17.43 -1.93
CA VAL A 591 -0.64 -16.67 -2.51
C VAL A 591 -0.39 -15.17 -2.28
N VAL A 592 -0.55 -14.38 -3.35
CA VAL A 592 -0.52 -12.91 -3.29
C VAL A 592 -1.94 -12.36 -3.28
N ASP A 593 -2.76 -12.76 -4.25
CA ASP A 593 -4.12 -12.26 -4.38
C ASP A 593 -4.97 -13.20 -5.28
N TYR A 594 -6.27 -12.97 -5.26
CA TYR A 594 -7.24 -13.62 -6.14
C TYR A 594 -7.94 -12.59 -7.00
N SER A 595 -8.11 -12.88 -8.29
CA SER A 595 -8.91 -12.02 -9.15
C SER A 595 -10.36 -11.89 -8.63
N GLU A 596 -11.00 -10.75 -8.93
CA GLU A 596 -12.35 -10.41 -8.47
C GLU A 596 -13.42 -11.48 -8.77
N ASP A 597 -13.27 -12.20 -9.89
CA ASP A 597 -14.16 -13.25 -10.32
C ASP A 597 -13.78 -14.64 -9.78
N GLY A 598 -12.65 -14.74 -9.04
CA GLY A 598 -12.10 -15.99 -8.53
C GLY A 598 -11.61 -16.94 -9.64
N GLU A 599 -11.43 -16.43 -10.87
CA GLU A 599 -10.95 -17.24 -12.00
C GLU A 599 -9.43 -17.28 -12.10
N ARG A 600 -8.71 -16.46 -11.30
CA ARG A 600 -7.24 -16.41 -11.25
C ARG A 600 -6.76 -16.33 -9.82
N ALA A 601 -5.65 -16.99 -9.54
CA ALA A 601 -4.85 -16.78 -8.34
C ALA A 601 -3.47 -16.25 -8.75
N ILE A 602 -2.96 -15.26 -8.02
CA ILE A 602 -1.63 -14.69 -8.20
C ILE A 602 -0.74 -15.30 -7.13
N TYR A 603 0.39 -15.84 -7.57
CA TYR A 603 1.38 -16.46 -6.72
C TYR A 603 2.73 -15.77 -6.83
N THR A 604 3.48 -15.86 -5.76
CA THR A 604 4.87 -15.47 -5.70
C THR A 604 5.72 -16.67 -5.29
N SER A 605 6.94 -16.74 -5.81
CA SER A 605 7.93 -17.76 -5.46
C SER A 605 9.27 -17.10 -5.19
N PRO A 606 9.84 -17.20 -3.99
CA PRO A 606 11.17 -16.69 -3.72
C PRO A 606 12.21 -17.42 -4.57
N VAL A 607 13.05 -16.65 -5.25
CA VAL A 607 14.09 -17.17 -6.14
C VAL A 607 15.36 -16.31 -6.07
N VAL A 608 16.48 -16.86 -6.46
CA VAL A 608 17.68 -16.10 -6.78
C VAL A 608 17.82 -16.08 -8.31
N VAL A 609 17.85 -14.91 -8.92
CA VAL A 609 18.05 -14.74 -10.37
C VAL A 609 19.38 -14.06 -10.62
N ASN A 610 20.27 -14.74 -11.35
CA ASN A 610 21.64 -14.25 -11.65
C ASN A 610 22.47 -13.87 -10.40
N GLY A 611 22.14 -14.47 -9.24
CA GLY A 611 22.80 -14.22 -7.96
C GLY A 611 22.18 -13.11 -7.11
N GLU A 612 21.02 -12.60 -7.49
CA GLU A 612 20.25 -11.59 -6.75
C GLU A 612 18.93 -12.21 -6.26
N SER A 613 18.62 -12.05 -4.98
CA SER A 613 17.36 -12.51 -4.38
C SER A 613 16.20 -11.68 -4.88
N THR A 614 15.10 -12.33 -5.29
CA THR A 614 13.90 -11.70 -5.83
C THR A 614 12.72 -12.68 -5.72
N ASN A 615 11.53 -12.28 -6.14
CA ASN A 615 10.34 -13.11 -6.17
C ASN A 615 9.83 -13.29 -7.60
N LEU A 616 9.64 -14.53 -8.04
CA LEU A 616 9.02 -14.83 -9.32
C LEU A 616 7.50 -14.76 -9.18
N ARG A 617 6.87 -13.74 -9.76
CA ARG A 617 5.41 -13.58 -9.80
C ARG A 617 4.81 -14.26 -11.02
N PHE A 618 3.76 -15.02 -10.79
CA PHE A 618 2.97 -15.67 -11.84
C PHE A 618 1.51 -15.79 -11.40
N TRP A 619 0.60 -15.81 -12.37
CA TRP A 619 -0.81 -16.08 -12.09
C TRP A 619 -1.27 -17.35 -12.78
N VAL A 620 -2.26 -18.00 -12.16
CA VAL A 620 -2.86 -19.25 -12.61
C VAL A 620 -4.32 -19.01 -12.90
N GLY A 621 -4.74 -19.28 -14.15
CA GLY A 621 -6.13 -19.18 -14.53
C GLY A 621 -6.93 -20.43 -14.20
N GLY A 622 -8.28 -20.30 -14.10
CA GLY A 622 -9.19 -21.42 -13.80
C GLY A 622 -9.17 -22.57 -14.80
N SER A 623 -8.49 -22.42 -15.94
CA SER A 623 -8.20 -23.50 -16.90
C SER A 623 -6.86 -24.19 -16.67
N GLY A 624 -6.07 -23.75 -15.68
CA GLY A 624 -4.72 -24.19 -15.38
C GLY A 624 -3.64 -23.55 -16.28
N ASP A 625 -3.99 -22.46 -16.98
CA ASP A 625 -3.01 -21.67 -17.74
C ASP A 625 -2.15 -20.88 -16.77
N ILE A 626 -0.82 -21.00 -16.84
CA ILE A 626 0.14 -20.26 -16.03
C ILE A 626 0.75 -19.14 -16.86
N HIS A 627 0.80 -17.94 -16.29
CA HIS A 627 1.44 -16.79 -16.90
C HIS A 627 2.44 -16.15 -15.95
N ILE A 628 3.69 -16.07 -16.37
CA ILE A 628 4.75 -15.41 -15.63
C ILE A 628 4.62 -13.90 -15.88
N GLU A 629 4.51 -13.15 -14.79
CA GLU A 629 4.55 -11.68 -14.84
C GLU A 629 5.98 -11.18 -14.91
N GLY A 630 6.88 -11.80 -14.18
CA GLY A 630 8.30 -11.46 -14.10
C GLY A 630 8.82 -11.66 -12.68
N THR A 631 9.94 -11.01 -12.35
CA THR A 631 10.47 -10.98 -10.99
C THR A 631 10.23 -9.63 -10.35
N TRP A 632 9.87 -9.63 -9.07
CA TRP A 632 9.61 -8.45 -8.26
C TRP A 632 10.37 -8.54 -6.94
N ASP A 633 11.15 -7.50 -6.62
CA ASP A 633 12.07 -7.53 -5.49
C ASP A 633 11.36 -7.35 -4.13
N GLY A 634 10.04 -7.18 -4.12
CA GLY A 634 9.23 -7.10 -2.91
C GLY A 634 9.33 -5.77 -2.18
N ILE A 635 9.17 -5.83 -0.86
CA ILE A 635 9.31 -4.73 0.07
C ILE A 635 10.70 -4.85 0.70
N ASP A 636 11.50 -3.78 0.62
CA ASP A 636 12.84 -3.79 1.19
C ASP A 636 12.83 -3.68 2.73
N GLU A 637 14.01 -3.81 3.35
CA GLU A 637 14.21 -3.71 4.80
C GLU A 637 13.79 -2.35 5.41
N ASN A 638 13.60 -1.32 4.57
CA ASN A 638 13.14 0.00 4.95
C ASN A 638 11.63 0.17 4.76
N GLY A 639 10.92 -0.86 4.30
CA GLY A 639 9.48 -0.85 4.03
C GLY A 639 9.08 -0.19 2.71
N MET A 640 10.02 -0.06 1.76
CA MET A 640 9.75 0.52 0.45
C MET A 640 9.49 -0.56 -0.59
N ALA A 641 8.42 -0.37 -1.37
CA ALA A 641 8.06 -1.28 -2.45
C ALA A 641 8.92 -1.06 -3.69
N ALA A 642 9.42 -2.15 -4.28
CA ALA A 642 10.07 -2.10 -5.57
C ALA A 642 9.08 -1.63 -6.66
N ARG A 643 9.55 -0.78 -7.58
CA ARG A 643 8.69 -0.21 -8.64
C ARG A 643 8.59 -1.12 -9.89
N GLU A 644 9.48 -2.06 -10.07
CA GLU A 644 9.63 -2.74 -11.35
C GLU A 644 9.44 -4.24 -11.25
N ILE A 645 8.58 -4.78 -12.12
CA ILE A 645 8.53 -6.20 -12.44
C ILE A 645 9.45 -6.44 -13.63
N LYS A 646 10.56 -7.16 -13.41
CA LYS A 646 11.57 -7.46 -14.41
C LYS A 646 11.18 -8.73 -15.18
N LYS A 647 11.14 -8.65 -16.52
CA LYS A 647 10.85 -9.84 -17.34
C LYS A 647 12.07 -10.75 -17.38
N LEU A 648 11.86 -12.07 -17.25
CA LEU A 648 12.90 -13.07 -17.44
C LEU A 648 13.48 -13.00 -18.87
N GLN A 649 14.78 -13.16 -18.98
CA GLN A 649 15.54 -13.10 -20.23
C GLN A 649 16.15 -14.46 -20.56
N ASP A 650 16.38 -14.71 -21.85
CA ASP A 650 17.13 -15.88 -22.32
C ASP A 650 18.54 -15.91 -21.72
N GLY A 651 18.84 -16.97 -20.99
CA GLY A 651 20.10 -17.17 -20.26
C GLY A 651 20.09 -16.72 -18.81
N ASP A 652 18.97 -16.24 -18.25
CA ASP A 652 18.86 -15.99 -16.82
C ASP A 652 18.98 -17.32 -16.04
N VAL A 653 19.76 -17.28 -14.95
CA VAL A 653 19.94 -18.44 -14.07
C VAL A 653 19.02 -18.26 -12.86
N ILE A 654 18.05 -19.16 -12.73
CA ILE A 654 17.05 -19.17 -11.65
C ILE A 654 17.39 -20.26 -10.65
N VAL A 655 17.40 -19.93 -9.38
CA VAL A 655 17.55 -20.85 -8.25
C VAL A 655 16.33 -20.71 -7.34
N PRO A 656 15.45 -21.69 -7.22
CA PRO A 656 14.36 -21.66 -6.26
C PRO A 656 14.87 -21.57 -4.82
N VAL A 657 14.18 -20.78 -3.99
CA VAL A 657 14.45 -20.66 -2.57
C VAL A 657 13.25 -21.23 -1.80
N TYR A 658 13.53 -22.03 -0.79
CA TYR A 658 12.53 -22.63 0.09
C TYR A 658 12.77 -22.16 1.51
N TYR A 659 11.73 -21.94 2.27
CA TYR A 659 11.85 -21.76 3.71
C TYR A 659 11.89 -23.11 4.41
N LEU A 660 12.59 -23.16 5.53
CA LEU A 660 12.58 -24.29 6.46
C LEU A 660 11.66 -23.98 7.64
N GLU A 661 11.42 -24.95 8.51
CA GLU A 661 10.58 -24.77 9.71
C GLU A 661 11.11 -23.71 10.69
N ASP A 662 12.40 -23.39 10.64
CA ASP A 662 13.05 -22.37 11.47
C ASP A 662 13.24 -21.02 10.75
N ASP A 663 12.46 -20.79 9.69
CA ASP A 663 12.52 -19.64 8.79
C ASP A 663 13.86 -19.41 8.08
N SER A 664 14.81 -20.35 8.19
CA SER A 664 16.02 -20.29 7.39
C SER A 664 15.75 -20.66 5.93
N GLU A 665 16.62 -20.22 5.04
CA GLU A 665 16.48 -20.42 3.59
C GLU A 665 17.30 -21.61 3.11
N PHE A 666 16.74 -22.34 2.14
CA PHE A 666 17.38 -23.44 1.44
C PHE A 666 17.31 -23.21 -0.08
N GLU A 667 18.48 -23.13 -0.73
CA GLU A 667 18.57 -22.95 -2.18
C GLU A 667 18.43 -24.30 -2.91
N GLY A 668 17.58 -24.33 -3.95
CA GLY A 668 17.38 -25.47 -4.84
C GLY A 668 18.45 -25.61 -5.93
N SER A 669 18.12 -26.31 -7.00
CA SER A 669 19.02 -26.50 -8.15
C SER A 669 18.94 -25.31 -9.12
N GLU A 670 20.10 -24.94 -9.71
CA GLU A 670 20.16 -23.91 -10.75
C GLU A 670 19.44 -24.37 -12.03
N TYR A 671 18.67 -23.48 -12.65
CA TYR A 671 18.03 -23.64 -13.94
C TYR A 671 18.37 -22.45 -14.85
N GLU A 672 18.83 -22.69 -16.07
CA GLU A 672 19.08 -21.65 -17.10
C GLU A 672 17.81 -21.49 -17.95
N TRP A 673 17.19 -20.29 -17.90
CA TRP A 673 15.95 -19.96 -18.60
C TRP A 673 16.20 -19.80 -20.11
N GLU A 674 15.37 -20.45 -20.95
CA GLU A 674 15.41 -20.32 -22.40
C GLU A 674 14.18 -19.55 -22.93
N GLU A 675 14.34 -18.78 -24.02
CA GLU A 675 13.23 -18.06 -24.63
C GLU A 675 12.07 -19.00 -25.02
N GLY A 676 10.91 -18.80 -24.42
CA GLY A 676 9.71 -19.61 -24.62
C GLY A 676 9.50 -20.72 -23.62
N ASP A 677 10.29 -20.76 -22.58
CA ASP A 677 10.02 -21.61 -21.41
C ASP A 677 8.72 -21.19 -20.71
N GLU A 678 8.05 -22.13 -20.11
CA GLU A 678 6.81 -21.95 -19.35
C GLU A 678 6.93 -22.74 -18.04
N LEU A 679 6.38 -22.21 -16.95
CA LEU A 679 6.24 -22.98 -15.72
C LEU A 679 5.30 -24.17 -15.95
N THR A 680 5.52 -25.23 -15.22
CA THR A 680 4.69 -26.42 -15.32
C THR A 680 3.91 -26.65 -14.03
N TYR A 681 2.66 -27.10 -14.18
CA TYR A 681 1.83 -27.60 -13.09
C TYR A 681 1.72 -29.10 -13.30
N SER A 682 2.45 -29.86 -12.52
CA SER A 682 2.58 -31.31 -12.71
C SER A 682 2.55 -32.05 -11.38
N TYR A 683 2.34 -33.36 -11.43
CA TYR A 683 2.41 -34.19 -10.23
C TYR A 683 3.74 -34.00 -9.52
N LEU A 684 3.66 -33.88 -8.18
CA LEU A 684 4.82 -33.92 -7.30
C LEU A 684 5.66 -35.18 -7.61
N PRO A 685 7.01 -35.09 -7.54
CA PRO A 685 7.88 -36.24 -7.73
C PRO A 685 7.69 -37.32 -6.64
N GLU A 686 8.25 -38.53 -6.88
CA GLU A 686 8.34 -39.59 -5.85
C GLU A 686 9.03 -39.05 -4.62
N GLY A 687 8.36 -39.13 -3.44
CA GLY A 687 8.86 -38.61 -2.17
C GLY A 687 7.83 -38.67 -1.05
N ASP A 688 8.26 -38.30 0.14
CA ASP A 688 7.41 -38.16 1.32
C ASP A 688 7.08 -36.68 1.57
N TYR A 689 5.83 -36.40 1.83
CA TYR A 689 5.29 -35.08 1.95
C TYR A 689 4.48 -34.93 3.23
N TYR A 690 4.42 -33.72 3.73
CA TYR A 690 3.70 -33.32 4.92
C TYR A 690 2.70 -32.24 4.53
N TYR A 691 1.46 -32.39 4.97
CA TYR A 691 0.38 -31.47 4.76
C TYR A 691 -0.14 -31.01 6.11
N SER A 692 -0.20 -29.71 6.36
CA SER A 692 -0.76 -29.12 7.57
C SER A 692 -1.70 -27.98 7.25
N PHE A 693 -2.68 -27.73 8.14
CA PHE A 693 -3.47 -26.52 8.11
C PHE A 693 -2.85 -25.49 9.05
N TYR A 694 -2.91 -24.24 8.63
CA TYR A 694 -2.57 -23.07 9.43
C TYR A 694 -3.84 -22.26 9.66
N VAL A 695 -4.06 -21.86 10.89
CA VAL A 695 -5.21 -21.07 11.29
C VAL A 695 -4.70 -19.84 12.00
N ASP A 696 -4.88 -18.68 11.40
CA ASP A 696 -4.52 -17.40 12.02
C ASP A 696 -5.66 -16.94 12.93
N ASP A 697 -5.33 -16.38 14.07
CA ASP A 697 -6.31 -15.79 14.97
C ASP A 697 -6.43 -14.26 14.77
N ALA A 698 -7.39 -13.67 15.46
CA ALA A 698 -7.71 -12.23 15.33
C ALA A 698 -6.60 -11.29 15.87
N TYR A 699 -5.52 -11.82 16.41
CA TYR A 699 -4.40 -11.08 16.97
C TYR A 699 -3.09 -11.30 16.20
N GLY A 700 -3.17 -12.02 15.07
CA GLY A 700 -2.00 -12.31 14.24
C GLY A 700 -1.15 -13.48 14.72
N ASP A 701 -1.59 -14.20 15.79
CA ASP A 701 -0.98 -15.47 16.15
C ASP A 701 -1.50 -16.56 15.22
N TYR A 702 -0.66 -17.54 14.90
CA TYR A 702 -1.06 -18.67 14.08
C TYR A 702 -0.96 -19.98 14.85
N TYR A 703 -1.81 -20.94 14.47
CA TYR A 703 -1.77 -22.31 14.94
C TYR A 703 -1.56 -23.24 13.76
N SER A 704 -0.51 -24.08 13.85
CA SER A 704 -0.27 -25.17 12.90
C SER A 704 -0.90 -26.46 13.42
N SER A 705 -1.68 -27.12 12.58
CA SER A 705 -2.28 -28.42 12.91
C SER A 705 -1.27 -29.55 12.91
N ASP A 706 -1.66 -30.74 13.45
CA ASP A 706 -0.91 -31.96 13.20
C ASP A 706 -0.78 -32.24 11.70
N TYR A 707 0.33 -32.87 11.29
CA TYR A 707 0.59 -33.19 9.90
C TYR A 707 -0.18 -34.42 9.42
N VAL A 708 -0.72 -34.33 8.20
CA VAL A 708 -1.09 -35.50 7.39
C VAL A 708 0.10 -35.90 6.53
N VAL A 709 0.66 -37.07 6.77
CA VAL A 709 1.82 -37.58 6.00
C VAL A 709 1.33 -38.40 4.81
N PHE A 710 1.79 -38.06 3.62
CA PHE A 710 1.53 -38.84 2.43
C PHE A 710 2.81 -39.05 1.61
N SER A 711 2.84 -40.13 0.83
CA SER A 711 3.93 -40.40 -0.10
C SER A 711 3.40 -40.44 -1.52
N ILE A 712 4.21 -40.03 -2.47
CA ILE A 712 3.96 -40.24 -3.90
C ILE A 712 4.88 -41.36 -4.36
N ASP A 713 4.29 -42.43 -4.94
CA ASP A 713 5.04 -43.63 -5.39
C ASP A 713 5.60 -43.43 -6.81
N GLU A 714 6.39 -44.44 -7.27
CA GLU A 714 6.97 -44.49 -8.62
C GLU A 714 5.95 -44.39 -9.77
N ASN A 715 4.65 -44.56 -9.49
CA ASN A 715 3.56 -44.47 -10.47
C ASN A 715 2.81 -43.13 -10.37
N GLY A 716 3.16 -42.28 -9.41
CA GLY A 716 2.46 -41.03 -9.13
C GLY A 716 1.15 -41.22 -8.35
N GLU A 717 0.99 -42.34 -7.60
CA GLU A 717 -0.17 -42.56 -6.76
C GLU A 717 0.07 -42.00 -5.34
N ILE A 718 -0.86 -41.23 -4.79
CA ILE A 718 -0.82 -40.70 -3.42
C ILE A 718 -1.12 -41.87 -2.47
N ILE A 719 -0.26 -42.10 -1.49
CA ILE A 719 -0.37 -43.14 -0.47
C ILE A 719 -0.34 -42.43 0.90
N PHE A 720 -1.42 -42.48 1.64
CA PHE A 720 -1.46 -41.93 3.00
C PHE A 720 -0.82 -42.90 3.99
N SER A 721 0.01 -42.38 4.89
CA SER A 721 0.65 -43.15 5.95
C SER A 721 -0.30 -43.32 7.14
N GLY A 722 -0.69 -44.55 7.50
CA GLY A 722 -1.48 -44.85 8.69
C GLY A 722 -2.98 -44.72 8.55
N ASP A 723 -3.66 -44.44 9.64
CA ASP A 723 -5.11 -44.17 9.75
C ASP A 723 -5.46 -42.68 9.51
N GLY A 724 -4.53 -41.94 8.90
CA GLY A 724 -4.75 -40.52 8.54
C GLY A 724 -4.35 -39.51 9.62
N SER A 725 -3.91 -39.95 10.79
CA SER A 725 -3.32 -39.08 11.80
C SER A 725 -2.08 -39.70 12.40
N MET A 726 -0.93 -39.18 12.11
CA MET A 726 0.26 -39.39 12.96
C MET A 726 0.47 -38.16 13.81
N GLY A 727 -0.08 -38.16 15.00
CA GLY A 727 0.49 -37.36 16.05
C GLY A 727 1.95 -37.80 16.20
N LEU A 728 2.88 -36.90 16.05
CA LEU A 728 4.25 -37.12 16.43
C LEU A 728 4.24 -37.53 17.90
N ASP A 729 4.54 -38.83 18.19
CA ASP A 729 4.68 -39.31 19.56
C ASP A 729 5.71 -38.40 20.26
N GLY A 730 5.24 -37.36 20.90
CA GLY A 730 5.69 -36.75 22.15
C GLY A 730 7.16 -36.35 22.36
N ASP A 731 8.01 -36.20 21.32
CA ASP A 731 9.40 -35.76 21.54
C ASP A 731 9.88 -34.67 20.53
N TYR A 732 8.99 -34.12 19.68
CA TYR A 732 9.26 -32.96 18.83
C TYR A 732 8.28 -31.78 19.07
N ALA A 733 7.54 -31.80 20.16
CA ALA A 733 6.95 -30.59 20.68
C ALA A 733 8.09 -29.65 21.08
N TYR A 734 8.23 -28.53 20.40
CA TYR A 734 9.12 -27.40 20.65
C TYR A 734 10.35 -27.79 21.47
N GLY A 735 11.46 -28.02 20.81
CA GLY A 735 12.71 -28.30 21.53
C GLY A 735 12.97 -27.16 22.50
N ASP A 736 12.77 -27.48 23.79
CA ASP A 736 13.35 -26.74 24.89
C ASP A 736 14.87 -26.73 24.67
N TYR A 737 15.35 -25.82 23.84
CA TYR A 737 16.75 -25.48 23.75
C TYR A 737 17.12 -24.75 25.03
N GLY A 738 17.30 -25.59 26.12
CA GLY A 738 17.92 -25.13 27.32
C GLY A 738 19.23 -24.41 26.96
N TYR A 739 19.23 -23.13 27.09
CA TYR A 739 20.45 -22.33 27.13
C TYR A 739 21.29 -22.86 28.28
N ASP A 740 22.38 -23.54 27.95
CA ASP A 740 23.43 -23.84 28.88
C ASP A 740 23.88 -22.50 29.50
N ASP A 741 23.65 -22.37 30.80
CA ASP A 741 24.17 -21.33 31.66
C ASP A 741 25.67 -21.13 31.37
N TYR A 742 25.99 -20.16 30.56
CA TYR A 742 27.35 -19.61 30.51
C TYR A 742 27.51 -18.63 31.65
N ASP A 743 28.06 -19.14 32.79
CA ASP A 743 28.61 -18.34 33.88
C ASP A 743 29.45 -17.19 33.31
N TYR A 744 28.94 -15.97 33.39
CA TYR A 744 29.73 -14.76 33.26
C TYR A 744 30.56 -14.56 34.52
N ASP A 745 31.76 -15.15 34.51
CA ASP A 745 32.80 -14.80 35.46
C ASP A 745 33.37 -13.42 35.07
N ASP A 746 33.27 -12.52 36.03
CA ASP A 746 34.03 -11.30 36.27
C ASP A 746 35.14 -10.96 35.27
N TYR A 747 34.96 -9.87 34.56
CA TYR A 747 36.12 -9.09 34.07
C TYR A 747 36.08 -7.68 34.67
N ASP A 748 37.08 -7.45 35.56
CA ASP A 748 37.45 -6.21 36.21
C ASP A 748 37.62 -5.05 35.24
N ASP A 749 37.14 -3.88 35.65
CA ASP A 749 37.49 -2.54 35.20
C ASP A 749 38.99 -2.35 34.93
N GLU A 750 39.38 -1.96 33.73
CA GLU A 750 40.56 -1.11 33.52
C GLU A 750 40.29 -0.01 32.51
N GLU A 751 40.34 1.23 33.03
CA GLU A 751 40.41 2.48 32.36
C GLU A 751 41.47 2.49 31.23
N TYR A 752 41.16 2.97 30.04
CA TYR A 752 42.13 3.70 29.20
C TYR A 752 41.47 4.90 28.50
N TYR A 753 41.91 6.08 28.99
CA TYR A 753 41.88 7.34 28.25
C TYR A 753 42.73 7.23 26.95
N TYR A 754 42.17 7.59 25.81
CA TYR A 754 42.72 8.62 24.88
C TYR A 754 41.71 8.94 23.82
#